data_6b7ea612de2be5254c883e6d7f9e86a8
#
_entry.id   6b7ea612de2be5254c883e6d7f9e86a8
#
_cell.length_a   1.000
_cell.length_b   1.000
_cell.length_c   1.000
_cell.angle_alpha   90.00
_cell.angle_beta   90.00
_cell.angle_gamma   90.00
#
_symmetry.space_group_name_H-M   'P 1'
#
loop_
_entity.id
_entity.type
_entity.pdbx_description
1 polymer ?
#
loop_
_entity_poly.entity_id
_entity_poly.type
_entity_poly.pdbx_seq_one_letter_code
_entity_poly.pdbx_strand_id
1 'polypeptide(L)'
;MFPHPRPLPASRARRLCAAAAALALVGTAYSLSTPLPAQADPADAATYTVTVGSVGTWTHPDDTPASMIIDEKGDFHLQGAHALYGKNDERRWTFWKGTTIDDITWDQEASSADDNWDTTTRCNESPTGRESTRAPGATSHSEANYCDLTNMWVDPDTGDWYGLVHNEFTPRPFDDGLHYDSIDYAVSHDKGVTWTIVDHAITSPYSTKRGDTDAFPEKTYYYGDGDPRLYVDYASGYFYAFYGSRVVDKGYSWVAFYQHVARAPISGKMAAGTWQKWYNGTWTEAGIGGRESNMTPVTADSPTGYTAPENEYKPTTPGWAGQQVASGAAPATSPLFVMDVIYNAHLGLYIAEPQNPDQSGNAPQEIYATRDLSTQKWFKLGDTGTYTNASWYRWFLDSANGTSSAIVGRSFRAYCSYGCSTKLMSFQYVNLTIDTDSPAQAVDTSKRYTITNADGLLLSAAPDGTLSGATTVTEDTGAWTFHATGDGSYTITGADGRALGVDSSSTAGRAWDTPLTLAAADGTDVGQQWFVVPATGDAGSVRLVNRYSGLTLGMNGTAALTTPQRTWDRGSDAGGTSSVLTTVAAQTLTLAEFRPSPATPTAAPTQAAPTTEPTQAAPTQAAPTQAADPTAAPRASQGPLASTGTNVLVPVLVAVVLTGAGALALRRRARRG
;
A
#
# COMPACT_ATOMS: atom_id res chain seq x y z
N MET A 1 -20.53 49.53 -51.04
CA MET A 1 -20.67 50.97 -50.76
C MET A 1 -19.88 51.24 -49.50
N PHE A 2 -18.68 51.79 -49.66
CA PHE A 2 -17.92 52.44 -48.58
C PHE A 2 -18.49 53.85 -48.40
N PRO A 3 -18.32 54.55 -47.27
CA PRO A 3 -16.99 55.04 -46.89
C PRO A 3 -16.68 55.11 -45.41
N HIS A 4 -15.37 55.07 -45.09
CA HIS A 4 -14.64 55.70 -44.01
C HIS A 4 -14.59 57.26 -44.18
N PRO A 5 -13.90 58.10 -43.34
CA PRO A 5 -13.42 57.98 -41.95
C PRO A 5 -13.35 59.32 -41.15
N ARG A 6 -12.65 59.29 -39.94
CA ARG A 6 -11.88 60.38 -39.27
C ARG A 6 -12.56 61.25 -38.19
N PRO A 7 -11.77 62.02 -37.38
CA PRO A 7 -10.57 61.67 -36.56
C PRO A 7 -10.61 62.26 -35.12
N LEU A 8 -9.48 61.97 -34.40
CA LEU A 8 -9.13 62.54 -33.10
C LEU A 8 -9.05 64.08 -33.04
N PRO A 9 -9.03 64.69 -31.81
CA PRO A 9 -7.78 65.35 -31.42
C PRO A 9 -7.31 65.16 -29.99
N ALA A 10 -6.00 65.42 -29.83
CA ALA A 10 -5.16 65.34 -28.67
C ALA A 10 -5.14 66.61 -27.82
N SER A 11 -4.51 66.46 -26.65
CA SER A 11 -3.65 67.42 -25.93
C SER A 11 -4.17 68.12 -24.67
N ARG A 12 -3.44 67.93 -23.59
CA ARG A 12 -2.60 68.85 -22.77
C ARG A 12 -2.42 68.22 -21.37
N ALA A 13 -1.28 67.79 -20.96
CA ALA A 13 -0.06 68.45 -20.48
C ALA A 13 -0.18 69.14 -19.11
N ARG A 14 0.64 68.56 -18.18
CA ARG A 14 1.31 69.17 -17.05
C ARG A 14 0.52 69.64 -15.83
N ARG A 15 0.86 69.03 -14.64
CA ARG A 15 1.46 69.71 -13.49
C ARG A 15 2.17 68.72 -12.54
N LEU A 16 3.45 68.98 -12.28
CA LEU A 16 4.24 68.45 -11.20
C LEU A 16 3.75 68.96 -9.86
N CYS A 17 3.75 68.11 -8.83
CA CYS A 17 4.01 68.50 -7.43
C CYS A 17 4.82 67.35 -6.78
N ALA A 18 5.99 67.73 -6.30
CA ALA A 18 6.88 66.89 -5.53
C ALA A 18 6.37 66.74 -4.07
N ALA A 19 6.39 65.52 -3.56
CA ALA A 19 6.39 65.26 -2.15
C ALA A 19 7.40 64.12 -1.86
N ALA A 20 8.46 64.46 -1.19
CA ALA A 20 9.47 63.52 -0.71
C ALA A 20 8.89 62.72 0.48
N ALA A 21 8.88 61.39 0.35
CA ALA A 21 8.69 60.50 1.47
C ALA A 21 9.76 59.42 1.42
N ALA A 22 10.45 59.22 2.54
CA ALA A 22 11.59 58.32 2.72
C ALA A 22 11.21 56.87 2.38
N LEU A 23 11.85 56.25 1.37
CA LEU A 23 11.83 54.81 1.13
C LEU A 23 12.89 54.19 2.06
N ALA A 24 12.44 53.45 3.08
CA ALA A 24 13.26 52.48 3.75
C ALA A 24 13.47 51.30 2.78
N LEU A 25 14.68 51.14 2.24
CA LEU A 25 15.11 49.98 1.48
C LEU A 25 15.20 48.78 2.45
N VAL A 26 14.17 47.94 2.47
CA VAL A 26 14.31 46.56 2.91
C VAL A 26 14.90 45.79 1.73
N GLY A 27 16.20 45.64 1.73
CA GLY A 27 16.92 44.79 0.79
C GLY A 27 16.62 43.33 1.10
N THR A 28 15.64 42.73 0.41
CA THR A 28 15.56 41.27 0.31
C THR A 28 16.70 40.81 -0.57
N ALA A 29 17.80 40.42 0.07
CA ALA A 29 18.85 39.65 -0.57
C ALA A 29 18.22 38.32 -1.03
N TYR A 30 17.88 38.23 -2.30
CA TYR A 30 17.71 36.94 -2.98
C TYR A 30 19.10 36.30 -3.02
N SER A 31 19.39 35.48 -1.99
CA SER A 31 20.45 34.51 -2.07
C SER A 31 20.08 33.56 -3.21
N LEU A 32 20.72 33.71 -4.35
CA LEU A 32 20.84 32.63 -5.34
C LEU A 32 21.64 31.54 -4.65
N SER A 33 20.97 30.71 -3.85
CA SER A 33 21.51 29.42 -3.46
C SER A 33 21.66 28.61 -4.74
N THR A 34 22.88 28.53 -5.27
CA THR A 34 23.24 27.43 -6.16
C THR A 34 22.80 26.17 -5.42
N PRO A 35 21.99 25.27 -6.04
CA PRO A 35 21.69 24.00 -5.43
C PRO A 35 23.06 23.36 -5.15
N LEU A 36 23.38 23.15 -3.87
CA LEU A 36 24.46 22.25 -3.49
C LEU A 36 24.16 20.93 -4.21
N PRO A 37 25.16 20.26 -4.79
CA PRO A 37 24.96 18.92 -5.31
C PRO A 37 24.28 18.14 -4.18
N ALA A 38 23.14 17.50 -4.50
CA ALA A 38 22.40 16.70 -3.54
C ALA A 38 23.41 15.77 -2.88
N GLN A 39 23.66 16.01 -1.61
CA GLN A 39 24.52 15.14 -0.82
C GLN A 39 23.80 13.81 -0.81
N ALA A 40 24.44 12.75 -1.33
CA ALA A 40 23.86 11.42 -1.31
C ALA A 40 23.37 11.14 0.11
N ASP A 41 22.13 10.73 0.25
CA ASP A 41 21.55 10.35 1.53
C ASP A 41 22.48 9.27 2.14
N PRO A 42 22.83 9.31 3.43
CA PRO A 42 23.68 8.28 4.05
C PRO A 42 23.21 6.84 3.76
N ALA A 43 21.93 6.63 3.51
CA ALA A 43 21.41 5.35 3.08
C ALA A 43 21.61 5.05 1.57
N ASP A 44 21.97 6.02 0.73
CA ASP A 44 22.42 5.78 -0.66
C ASP A 44 23.82 5.14 -0.69
N ALA A 45 24.53 5.16 0.43
CA ALA A 45 25.82 4.50 0.61
C ALA A 45 25.69 3.09 1.22
N ALA A 46 24.50 2.67 1.67
CA ALA A 46 24.30 1.36 2.27
C ALA A 46 24.50 0.25 1.23
N THR A 47 25.13 -0.84 1.67
CA THR A 47 25.26 -2.05 0.87
C THR A 47 24.18 -3.05 1.25
N TYR A 48 23.69 -3.77 0.26
CA TYR A 48 22.65 -4.78 0.46
C TYR A 48 23.11 -6.11 -0.10
N THR A 49 22.81 -7.19 0.60
CA THR A 49 23.12 -8.56 0.16
C THR A 49 21.87 -9.42 0.24
N VAL A 50 21.38 -9.88 -0.92
CA VAL A 50 20.27 -10.82 -1.02
C VAL A 50 20.83 -12.24 -0.93
N THR A 51 20.43 -12.98 0.09
CA THR A 51 20.80 -14.38 0.28
C THR A 51 19.61 -15.28 0.07
N VAL A 52 19.77 -16.24 -0.85
CA VAL A 52 18.77 -17.26 -1.18
C VAL A 52 18.94 -18.45 -0.28
N GLY A 53 17.92 -18.78 0.49
CA GLY A 53 17.86 -19.92 1.38
C GLY A 53 17.19 -21.15 0.76
N SER A 54 16.49 -21.93 1.57
CA SER A 54 15.76 -23.11 1.11
C SER A 54 14.56 -22.74 0.25
N VAL A 55 14.28 -23.62 -0.71
CA VAL A 55 13.08 -23.55 -1.57
C VAL A 55 12.04 -24.50 -1.01
N GLY A 56 10.80 -24.03 -0.90
CA GLY A 56 9.65 -24.83 -0.51
C GLY A 56 8.63 -24.97 -1.63
N THR A 57 7.69 -25.88 -1.45
CA THR A 57 6.59 -26.09 -2.40
C THR A 57 5.39 -25.22 -2.05
N TRP A 58 4.76 -24.66 -3.07
CA TRP A 58 3.49 -23.97 -2.99
C TRP A 58 2.47 -24.76 -3.84
N THR A 59 1.27 -24.99 -3.33
CA THR A 59 0.31 -25.91 -3.94
C THR A 59 -1.00 -25.28 -4.36
N HIS A 60 -1.12 -23.97 -4.24
CA HIS A 60 -2.33 -23.22 -4.62
C HIS A 60 -1.99 -22.29 -5.81
N PRO A 61 -1.98 -22.82 -7.02
CA PRO A 61 -1.73 -22.02 -8.21
C PRO A 61 -2.93 -21.14 -8.50
N ASP A 62 -2.65 -19.88 -8.75
CA ASP A 62 -3.67 -18.90 -9.08
C ASP A 62 -3.22 -18.06 -10.28
N ASP A 63 -4.16 -17.53 -11.01
CA ASP A 63 -3.92 -16.58 -12.09
C ASP A 63 -3.86 -15.12 -11.56
N THR A 64 -3.64 -14.98 -10.27
CA THR A 64 -3.42 -13.72 -9.56
C THR A 64 -2.46 -13.94 -8.40
N PRO A 65 -1.85 -12.91 -7.82
CA PRO A 65 -1.15 -13.04 -6.55
C PRO A 65 -2.15 -13.35 -5.45
N ALA A 66 -1.74 -14.17 -4.52
CA ALA A 66 -2.55 -14.48 -3.35
C ALA A 66 -2.75 -13.23 -2.48
N SER A 67 -3.95 -13.07 -1.96
CA SER A 67 -4.29 -12.02 -0.99
C SER A 67 -4.59 -12.63 0.37
N MET A 68 -4.12 -11.97 1.43
CA MET A 68 -4.23 -12.47 2.80
C MET A 68 -4.77 -11.41 3.73
N ILE A 69 -5.64 -11.83 4.64
CA ILE A 69 -6.14 -11.00 5.74
C ILE A 69 -6.27 -11.83 7.02
N ILE A 70 -6.25 -11.14 8.15
CA ILE A 70 -6.77 -11.62 9.42
C ILE A 70 -8.04 -10.84 9.70
N ASP A 71 -9.13 -11.55 9.98
CA ASP A 71 -10.42 -10.92 10.25
C ASP A 71 -10.53 -10.41 11.71
N GLU A 72 -11.65 -9.79 12.05
CA GLU A 72 -11.88 -9.23 13.39
C GLU A 72 -11.92 -10.28 14.50
N LYS A 73 -12.04 -11.58 14.16
CA LYS A 73 -11.99 -12.69 15.13
C LYS A 73 -10.60 -13.32 15.27
N GLY A 74 -9.66 -12.89 14.43
CA GLY A 74 -8.31 -13.43 14.38
C GLY A 74 -8.14 -14.62 13.45
N ASP A 75 -9.14 -14.95 12.63
CA ASP A 75 -9.05 -16.03 11.65
C ASP A 75 -8.25 -15.56 10.43
N PHE A 76 -7.33 -16.41 9.98
CA PHE A 76 -6.51 -16.15 8.81
C PHE A 76 -7.20 -16.66 7.56
N HIS A 77 -7.30 -15.80 6.56
CA HIS A 77 -7.90 -16.07 5.27
C HIS A 77 -6.91 -15.81 4.14
N LEU A 78 -6.86 -16.74 3.20
CA LEU A 78 -6.17 -16.60 1.92
C LEU A 78 -7.20 -16.58 0.82
N GLN A 79 -7.04 -15.68 -0.14
CA GLN A 79 -7.86 -15.60 -1.34
C GLN A 79 -6.98 -15.72 -2.57
N GLY A 80 -7.45 -16.44 -3.57
CA GLY A 80 -6.92 -16.49 -4.92
C GLY A 80 -8.03 -16.43 -5.94
N ALA A 81 -7.69 -16.16 -7.19
CA ALA A 81 -8.61 -16.22 -8.30
C ALA A 81 -8.04 -17.13 -9.39
N HIS A 82 -8.92 -17.85 -10.05
CA HIS A 82 -8.55 -18.83 -11.06
C HIS A 82 -9.47 -18.70 -12.26
N ALA A 83 -8.89 -18.31 -13.39
CA ALA A 83 -9.58 -18.24 -14.66
C ALA A 83 -8.86 -19.14 -15.68
N LEU A 84 -9.53 -20.11 -16.22
CA LEU A 84 -9.12 -20.82 -17.41
C LEU A 84 -9.76 -20.16 -18.64
N TYR A 85 -8.98 -20.00 -19.71
CA TYR A 85 -9.34 -19.14 -20.82
C TYR A 85 -10.15 -19.85 -21.93
N GLY A 86 -10.85 -20.91 -21.61
CA GLY A 86 -11.78 -21.56 -22.53
C GLY A 86 -13.21 -21.08 -22.31
N LYS A 87 -14.02 -21.17 -23.35
CA LYS A 87 -15.44 -20.79 -23.33
C LYS A 87 -16.25 -21.41 -22.19
N ASN A 88 -15.92 -22.63 -21.82
CA ASN A 88 -16.63 -23.43 -20.81
C ASN A 88 -15.72 -23.71 -19.59
N ASP A 89 -14.57 -23.03 -19.51
CA ASP A 89 -13.63 -23.25 -18.43
C ASP A 89 -14.08 -22.50 -17.18
N GLU A 90 -13.64 -23.01 -16.07
CA GLU A 90 -14.03 -22.52 -14.75
C GLU A 90 -13.37 -21.17 -14.46
N ARG A 91 -14.12 -20.31 -13.77
CA ARG A 91 -13.69 -19.01 -13.26
C ARG A 91 -14.11 -18.95 -11.82
N ARG A 92 -13.14 -18.76 -10.92
CA ARG A 92 -13.41 -18.89 -9.49
C ARG A 92 -12.70 -17.81 -8.70
N TRP A 93 -13.39 -17.34 -7.67
CA TRP A 93 -12.76 -16.71 -6.52
C TRP A 93 -12.69 -17.74 -5.42
N THR A 94 -11.48 -18.10 -5.03
CA THR A 94 -11.23 -19.22 -4.13
C THR A 94 -10.73 -18.72 -2.78
N PHE A 95 -11.18 -19.36 -1.72
CA PHE A 95 -10.87 -18.98 -0.36
C PHE A 95 -10.36 -20.17 0.45
N TRP A 96 -9.38 -19.92 1.27
CA TRP A 96 -8.83 -20.87 2.25
C TRP A 96 -8.75 -20.19 3.60
N LYS A 97 -8.76 -20.99 4.67
CA LYS A 97 -8.59 -20.54 6.05
C LYS A 97 -7.67 -21.48 6.82
N GLY A 98 -6.99 -20.93 7.82
CA GLY A 98 -6.06 -21.65 8.67
C GLY A 98 -5.53 -20.80 9.81
N THR A 99 -4.46 -21.27 10.43
CA THR A 99 -3.74 -20.46 11.42
C THR A 99 -2.59 -19.69 10.78
N THR A 100 -1.97 -20.25 9.76
CA THR A 100 -0.92 -19.65 8.93
C THR A 100 -1.04 -20.15 7.49
N ILE A 101 -0.22 -19.65 6.60
CA ILE A 101 -0.14 -20.11 5.20
C ILE A 101 0.23 -21.60 5.10
N ASP A 102 0.90 -22.16 6.10
CA ASP A 102 1.42 -23.53 6.06
C ASP A 102 0.36 -24.58 6.46
N ASP A 103 -0.77 -24.18 7.04
CA ASP A 103 -1.85 -25.07 7.49
C ASP A 103 -3.22 -24.74 6.90
N ILE A 104 -3.26 -23.88 5.88
CA ILE A 104 -4.52 -23.51 5.23
C ILE A 104 -5.26 -24.71 4.66
N THR A 105 -6.56 -24.68 4.79
CA THR A 105 -7.49 -25.62 4.19
C THR A 105 -8.55 -24.91 3.39
N TRP A 106 -9.11 -25.62 2.41
CA TRP A 106 -10.17 -25.08 1.57
C TRP A 106 -11.35 -24.59 2.41
N ASP A 107 -11.73 -23.33 2.25
CA ASP A 107 -12.95 -22.79 2.82
C ASP A 107 -14.14 -23.14 1.91
N GLN A 108 -14.81 -24.26 2.23
CA GLN A 108 -15.92 -24.76 1.43
C GLN A 108 -17.11 -23.80 1.45
N GLU A 109 -17.34 -23.12 2.57
CA GLU A 109 -18.47 -22.20 2.70
C GLU A 109 -18.29 -20.99 1.79
N ALA A 110 -17.19 -20.24 1.94
CA ALA A 110 -16.92 -19.08 1.12
C ALA A 110 -16.70 -19.44 -0.36
N SER A 111 -15.91 -20.47 -0.67
CA SER A 111 -15.56 -20.81 -2.06
C SER A 111 -16.73 -21.38 -2.88
N SER A 112 -17.77 -21.95 -2.25
CA SER A 112 -18.94 -22.45 -2.96
C SER A 112 -20.19 -21.60 -2.80
N ALA A 113 -20.09 -20.49 -2.09
CA ALA A 113 -21.20 -19.57 -1.91
C ALA A 113 -21.35 -18.63 -3.11
N ASP A 114 -22.54 -18.08 -3.31
CA ASP A 114 -22.86 -17.10 -4.32
C ASP A 114 -22.30 -17.54 -5.70
N ASP A 115 -21.73 -16.61 -6.47
CA ASP A 115 -21.07 -16.88 -7.75
C ASP A 115 -19.55 -17.13 -7.59
N ASN A 116 -19.04 -17.45 -6.39
CA ASN A 116 -17.60 -17.65 -6.18
C ASN A 116 -17.03 -18.87 -6.91
N TRP A 117 -17.85 -19.93 -7.08
CA TRP A 117 -17.46 -21.15 -7.79
C TRP A 117 -17.48 -21.00 -9.32
N ASP A 118 -18.33 -20.11 -9.85
CA ASP A 118 -18.34 -19.68 -11.25
C ASP A 118 -18.71 -18.19 -11.31
N THR A 119 -17.71 -17.35 -11.47
CA THR A 119 -17.86 -15.89 -11.46
C THR A 119 -18.44 -15.34 -12.76
N THR A 120 -18.85 -16.17 -13.72
CA THR A 120 -19.34 -15.73 -15.03
C THR A 120 -20.52 -14.76 -14.90
N THR A 121 -21.51 -15.06 -14.06
CA THR A 121 -22.67 -14.19 -13.83
C THR A 121 -22.23 -12.88 -13.19
N ARG A 122 -21.46 -12.93 -12.10
CA ARG A 122 -20.92 -11.75 -11.41
C ARG A 122 -20.14 -10.85 -12.35
N CYS A 123 -19.23 -11.40 -13.15
CA CYS A 123 -18.42 -10.62 -14.07
C CYS A 123 -19.25 -9.97 -15.19
N ASN A 124 -20.24 -10.65 -15.72
CA ASN A 124 -21.04 -10.14 -16.84
C ASN A 124 -22.22 -9.25 -16.41
N GLU A 125 -22.78 -9.46 -15.22
CA GLU A 125 -23.95 -8.71 -14.74
C GLU A 125 -23.60 -7.51 -13.85
N SER A 126 -22.32 -7.37 -13.46
CA SER A 126 -21.84 -6.20 -12.72
C SER A 126 -22.05 -4.89 -13.50
N PRO A 127 -22.06 -3.72 -12.85
CA PRO A 127 -22.12 -2.44 -13.54
C PRO A 127 -21.05 -2.30 -14.62
N THR A 128 -19.84 -2.72 -14.35
CA THR A 128 -18.67 -2.65 -15.25
C THR A 128 -18.70 -3.75 -16.32
N GLY A 129 -19.13 -4.96 -15.96
CA GLY A 129 -19.22 -6.08 -16.88
C GLY A 129 -20.27 -5.93 -17.98
N ARG A 130 -21.27 -5.08 -17.77
CA ARG A 130 -22.29 -4.77 -18.78
C ARG A 130 -21.76 -3.95 -19.96
N GLU A 131 -20.57 -3.43 -19.86
CA GLU A 131 -19.90 -2.76 -20.98
C GLU A 131 -19.54 -3.72 -22.12
N SER A 132 -19.46 -5.01 -21.80
CA SER A 132 -19.19 -6.06 -22.76
C SER A 132 -20.20 -7.20 -22.62
N THR A 133 -20.30 -8.02 -23.65
CA THR A 133 -21.13 -9.22 -23.62
C THR A 133 -20.47 -10.32 -24.44
N ARG A 134 -20.59 -11.54 -23.95
CA ARG A 134 -20.14 -12.72 -24.66
C ARG A 134 -20.86 -12.88 -25.99
N ALA A 135 -20.14 -13.09 -27.08
CA ALA A 135 -20.72 -13.38 -28.38
C ALA A 135 -21.35 -14.77 -28.41
N PRO A 136 -22.52 -14.96 -29.06
CA PRO A 136 -23.04 -16.31 -29.33
C PRO A 136 -22.02 -17.14 -30.11
N GLY A 137 -21.73 -18.34 -29.62
CA GLY A 137 -20.75 -19.22 -30.28
C GLY A 137 -19.30 -18.96 -29.92
N ALA A 138 -19.01 -18.05 -28.98
CA ALA A 138 -17.68 -17.78 -28.47
C ALA A 138 -16.87 -19.03 -28.11
N THR A 139 -15.60 -19.08 -28.46
CA THR A 139 -14.71 -20.24 -28.29
C THR A 139 -13.40 -19.91 -27.59
N SER A 140 -13.09 -18.64 -27.36
CA SER A 140 -11.89 -18.16 -26.69
C SER A 140 -12.22 -17.28 -25.51
N HIS A 141 -11.22 -17.01 -24.65
CA HIS A 141 -11.34 -16.15 -23.47
C HIS A 141 -11.76 -14.71 -23.84
N SER A 142 -11.25 -14.18 -24.94
CA SER A 142 -11.58 -12.83 -25.40
C SER A 142 -13.05 -12.63 -25.78
N GLU A 143 -13.86 -13.69 -25.72
CA GLU A 143 -15.28 -13.69 -26.05
C GLU A 143 -16.17 -13.69 -24.80
N ALA A 144 -15.60 -13.50 -23.62
CA ALA A 144 -16.31 -13.42 -22.35
C ALA A 144 -15.60 -12.47 -21.38
N ASN A 145 -16.31 -11.93 -20.40
CA ASN A 145 -15.72 -11.19 -19.30
C ASN A 145 -15.10 -12.13 -18.28
N TYR A 146 -13.93 -11.74 -17.81
CA TYR A 146 -13.28 -12.30 -16.62
C TYR A 146 -13.13 -11.21 -15.58
N CYS A 147 -13.25 -11.55 -14.32
CA CYS A 147 -13.01 -10.62 -13.23
C CYS A 147 -12.43 -11.39 -12.05
N ASP A 148 -11.22 -11.04 -11.66
CA ASP A 148 -10.45 -11.73 -10.65
C ASP A 148 -10.22 -10.86 -9.44
N LEU A 149 -10.71 -11.30 -8.27
CA LEU A 149 -10.40 -10.64 -6.99
C LEU A 149 -8.91 -10.84 -6.70
N THR A 150 -8.20 -9.76 -6.50
CA THR A 150 -6.73 -9.82 -6.40
C THR A 150 -6.17 -9.38 -5.06
N ASN A 151 -6.92 -8.63 -4.28
CA ASN A 151 -6.43 -8.02 -3.05
C ASN A 151 -7.59 -7.76 -2.11
N MET A 152 -7.39 -7.99 -0.83
CA MET A 152 -8.40 -7.77 0.19
C MET A 152 -7.93 -6.81 1.28
N TRP A 153 -8.87 -6.08 1.86
CA TRP A 153 -8.68 -5.24 3.03
C TRP A 153 -9.95 -5.26 3.88
N VAL A 154 -9.78 -5.25 5.22
CA VAL A 154 -10.90 -5.26 6.16
C VAL A 154 -11.11 -3.85 6.72
N ASP A 155 -12.33 -3.35 6.59
CA ASP A 155 -12.72 -2.04 7.12
C ASP A 155 -12.73 -2.05 8.66
N PRO A 156 -11.92 -1.20 9.33
CA PRO A 156 -11.86 -1.15 10.78
C PRO A 156 -13.14 -0.63 11.45
N ASP A 157 -14.07 -0.05 10.69
CA ASP A 157 -15.34 0.46 11.22
C ASP A 157 -16.46 -0.58 11.22
N THR A 158 -16.52 -1.40 10.15
CA THR A 158 -17.65 -2.32 9.92
C THR A 158 -17.26 -3.79 9.94
N GLY A 159 -15.99 -4.11 9.70
CA GLY A 159 -15.55 -5.49 9.45
C GLY A 159 -15.88 -5.99 8.05
N ASP A 160 -16.39 -5.13 7.18
CA ASP A 160 -16.63 -5.46 5.77
C ASP A 160 -15.33 -5.70 5.04
N TRP A 161 -15.34 -6.59 4.07
CA TRP A 161 -14.18 -6.84 3.22
C TRP A 161 -14.32 -6.09 1.91
N TYR A 162 -13.26 -5.41 1.54
CA TYR A 162 -13.10 -4.73 0.27
C TYR A 162 -11.98 -5.39 -0.52
N GLY A 163 -12.08 -5.37 -1.84
CA GLY A 163 -11.02 -5.88 -2.70
C GLY A 163 -10.97 -5.18 -4.04
N LEU A 164 -9.78 -5.17 -4.65
CA LEU A 164 -9.63 -4.78 -6.04
C LEU A 164 -9.93 -5.97 -6.94
N VAL A 165 -10.49 -5.69 -8.10
CA VAL A 165 -10.86 -6.71 -9.09
C VAL A 165 -10.16 -6.37 -10.40
N HIS A 166 -9.35 -7.31 -10.89
CA HIS A 166 -8.85 -7.28 -12.25
C HIS A 166 -9.98 -7.69 -13.20
N ASN A 167 -10.48 -6.76 -14.00
CA ASN A 167 -11.55 -7.00 -14.95
C ASN A 167 -11.00 -7.04 -16.38
N GLU A 168 -11.05 -8.21 -16.99
CA GLU A 168 -10.74 -8.41 -18.40
C GLU A 168 -12.02 -8.38 -19.21
N PHE A 169 -12.46 -7.21 -19.64
CA PHE A 169 -13.72 -7.08 -20.36
C PHE A 169 -13.53 -7.07 -21.89
N THR A 170 -14.51 -7.66 -22.58
CA THR A 170 -14.45 -7.84 -24.02
C THR A 170 -15.56 -7.02 -24.71
N PRO A 171 -15.32 -5.72 -25.00
CA PRO A 171 -16.33 -4.89 -25.67
C PRO A 171 -16.65 -5.39 -27.07
N ARG A 172 -17.88 -5.20 -27.51
CA ARG A 172 -18.33 -5.58 -28.87
C ARG A 172 -17.74 -4.68 -29.95
N PRO A 173 -17.54 -5.19 -31.20
CA PRO A 173 -17.70 -6.57 -31.64
C PRO A 173 -16.53 -7.45 -31.21
N PHE A 174 -16.78 -8.76 -31.13
CA PHE A 174 -15.74 -9.76 -30.86
C PHE A 174 -15.03 -10.19 -32.16
N ASP A 175 -14.09 -11.14 -32.10
CA ASP A 175 -13.41 -11.89 -33.17
C ASP A 175 -11.94 -11.51 -33.42
N ASP A 176 -11.34 -10.64 -32.64
CA ASP A 176 -9.93 -10.25 -32.80
C ASP A 176 -8.99 -10.81 -31.73
N GLY A 177 -9.52 -11.59 -30.76
CA GLY A 177 -8.72 -12.20 -29.70
C GLY A 177 -8.27 -11.22 -28.60
N LEU A 178 -8.75 -9.98 -28.62
CA LEU A 178 -8.42 -8.95 -27.63
C LEU A 178 -9.52 -8.83 -26.59
N HIS A 179 -9.12 -8.61 -25.35
CA HIS A 179 -9.90 -8.02 -24.30
C HIS A 179 -9.22 -6.73 -23.83
N TYR A 180 -9.88 -5.94 -23.00
CA TYR A 180 -9.32 -4.71 -22.43
C TYR A 180 -9.48 -4.77 -20.93
N ASP A 181 -8.42 -4.37 -20.24
CA ASP A 181 -8.38 -4.47 -18.79
C ASP A 181 -8.85 -3.17 -18.14
N SER A 182 -9.48 -3.31 -16.99
CA SER A 182 -9.76 -2.27 -16.03
C SER A 182 -9.62 -2.81 -14.62
N ILE A 183 -9.56 -1.91 -13.64
CA ILE A 183 -9.54 -2.30 -12.23
C ILE A 183 -10.79 -1.78 -11.59
N ASP A 184 -11.56 -2.71 -11.05
CA ASP A 184 -12.78 -2.45 -10.32
C ASP A 184 -12.54 -2.59 -8.82
N TYR A 185 -13.55 -2.29 -8.00
CA TYR A 185 -13.55 -2.66 -6.60
C TYR A 185 -14.83 -3.41 -6.24
N ALA A 186 -14.70 -4.32 -5.29
CA ALA A 186 -15.78 -5.14 -4.79
C ALA A 186 -15.88 -5.06 -3.27
N VAL A 187 -17.06 -5.34 -2.75
CA VAL A 187 -17.38 -5.35 -1.32
C VAL A 187 -18.09 -6.64 -0.94
N SER A 188 -17.70 -7.17 0.21
CA SER A 188 -18.40 -8.23 0.92
C SER A 188 -18.81 -7.74 2.31
N HIS A 189 -20.09 -7.89 2.68
CA HIS A 189 -20.63 -7.55 4.00
C HIS A 189 -20.78 -8.78 4.91
N ASP A 190 -20.36 -9.94 4.45
CA ASP A 190 -20.51 -11.23 5.11
C ASP A 190 -19.21 -12.07 5.11
N LYS A 191 -18.04 -11.36 5.11
CA LYS A 191 -16.70 -11.94 5.24
C LYS A 191 -16.29 -12.87 4.09
N GLY A 192 -16.52 -12.41 2.89
CA GLY A 192 -16.10 -13.10 1.68
C GLY A 192 -17.06 -14.17 1.18
N VAL A 193 -18.21 -14.38 1.84
CA VAL A 193 -19.23 -15.33 1.39
C VAL A 193 -19.93 -14.83 0.15
N THR A 194 -20.41 -13.57 0.17
CA THR A 194 -20.98 -12.92 -1.02
C THR A 194 -20.20 -11.65 -1.37
N TRP A 195 -20.12 -11.34 -2.67
CA TRP A 195 -19.39 -10.20 -3.18
C TRP A 195 -20.19 -9.41 -4.21
N THR A 196 -20.08 -8.11 -4.14
CA THR A 196 -20.65 -7.19 -5.13
C THR A 196 -19.53 -6.36 -5.76
N ILE A 197 -19.33 -6.46 -7.07
CA ILE A 197 -18.53 -5.51 -7.84
C ILE A 197 -19.34 -4.23 -7.94
N VAL A 198 -18.76 -3.11 -7.47
CA VAL A 198 -19.51 -1.86 -7.27
C VAL A 198 -19.34 -0.93 -8.47
N ASP A 199 -18.09 -0.68 -8.88
CA ASP A 199 -17.77 0.26 -9.97
C ASP A 199 -16.29 0.10 -10.36
N HIS A 200 -15.88 0.81 -11.43
CA HIS A 200 -14.48 0.99 -11.75
C HIS A 200 -13.77 1.81 -10.66
N ALA A 201 -12.57 1.37 -10.31
CA ALA A 201 -11.62 2.12 -9.48
C ALA A 201 -10.62 2.88 -10.37
N ILE A 202 -10.08 2.20 -11.38
CA ILE A 202 -9.02 2.74 -12.24
C ILE A 202 -9.25 2.24 -13.68
N THR A 203 -9.19 3.15 -14.66
CA THR A 203 -9.32 2.82 -16.07
C THR A 203 -8.30 3.57 -16.93
N SER A 204 -7.94 2.97 -18.06
CA SER A 204 -7.00 3.51 -19.03
C SER A 204 -7.38 4.92 -19.53
N PRO A 205 -6.41 5.78 -19.86
CA PRO A 205 -6.64 7.04 -20.55
C PRO A 205 -6.99 6.87 -22.02
N TYR A 206 -6.85 5.66 -22.55
CA TYR A 206 -7.08 5.37 -23.96
C TYR A 206 -8.43 4.67 -24.17
N SER A 207 -8.89 4.66 -25.43
CA SER A 207 -10.15 4.01 -25.80
C SER A 207 -10.10 2.51 -25.52
N THR A 208 -11.12 2.02 -24.85
CA THR A 208 -11.37 0.59 -24.63
C THR A 208 -12.36 0.01 -25.65
N LYS A 209 -12.78 0.81 -26.61
CA LYS A 209 -13.64 0.35 -27.70
C LYS A 209 -12.86 -0.58 -28.61
N ARG A 210 -13.37 -1.79 -28.80
CA ARG A 210 -12.76 -2.79 -29.64
C ARG A 210 -12.65 -2.34 -31.10
N GLY A 211 -11.46 -2.49 -31.70
CA GLY A 211 -11.22 -2.12 -33.08
C GLY A 211 -11.31 -0.62 -33.37
N ASP A 212 -11.09 0.23 -32.37
CA ASP A 212 -11.16 1.68 -32.49
C ASP A 212 -9.97 2.21 -33.31
N THR A 213 -10.12 2.19 -34.64
CA THR A 213 -9.09 2.69 -35.56
C THR A 213 -9.00 4.21 -35.60
N ASP A 214 -9.99 4.92 -35.08
CA ASP A 214 -9.94 6.38 -34.99
C ASP A 214 -9.06 6.82 -33.80
N ALA A 215 -9.21 6.13 -32.65
CA ALA A 215 -8.35 6.34 -31.50
C ALA A 215 -6.94 5.76 -31.70
N PHE A 216 -6.81 4.68 -32.45
CA PHE A 216 -5.55 3.98 -32.74
C PHE A 216 -5.34 3.90 -34.27
N PRO A 217 -4.96 4.98 -34.93
CA PRO A 217 -4.85 4.99 -36.41
C PRO A 217 -3.69 4.13 -36.95
N GLU A 218 -2.66 3.90 -36.13
CA GLU A 218 -1.44 3.22 -36.55
C GLU A 218 -1.50 1.69 -36.31
N LYS A 219 -0.36 1.03 -36.07
CA LYS A 219 -0.24 -0.43 -36.02
C LYS A 219 -0.45 -1.06 -34.65
N THR A 220 -0.76 -0.25 -33.64
CA THR A 220 -0.82 -0.70 -32.23
C THR A 220 -2.16 -0.37 -31.58
N TYR A 221 -2.49 -1.12 -30.52
CA TYR A 221 -3.50 -0.80 -29.54
C TYR A 221 -2.86 -0.65 -28.17
N TYR A 222 -3.54 0.07 -27.29
CA TYR A 222 -3.26 0.06 -25.85
C TYR A 222 -4.31 -0.79 -25.15
N TYR A 223 -3.87 -1.71 -24.29
CA TYR A 223 -4.74 -2.79 -23.87
C TYR A 223 -5.58 -2.50 -22.63
N GLY A 224 -5.31 -1.48 -21.87
CA GLY A 224 -6.04 -1.16 -20.63
C GLY A 224 -5.19 -1.35 -19.38
N ASP A 225 -5.84 -1.41 -18.23
CA ASP A 225 -5.26 -1.38 -16.90
C ASP A 225 -5.70 -2.60 -16.08
N GLY A 226 -4.81 -3.37 -15.48
CA GLY A 226 -5.21 -4.55 -14.71
C GLY A 226 -4.09 -5.15 -13.86
N ASP A 227 -4.22 -6.37 -13.37
CA ASP A 227 -3.28 -7.06 -12.46
C ASP A 227 -2.86 -6.23 -11.23
N PRO A 228 -3.76 -5.56 -10.50
CA PRO A 228 -3.37 -4.69 -9.39
C PRO A 228 -2.68 -5.46 -8.26
N ARG A 229 -1.72 -4.79 -7.60
CA ARG A 229 -1.09 -5.17 -6.34
C ARG A 229 -1.41 -4.09 -5.33
N LEU A 230 -2.07 -4.42 -4.26
CA LEU A 230 -2.46 -3.46 -3.24
C LEU A 230 -1.47 -3.47 -2.09
N TYR A 231 -0.93 -2.31 -1.77
CA TYR A 231 -0.25 -2.07 -0.51
C TYR A 231 -1.04 -1.05 0.32
N VAL A 232 -1.31 -1.38 1.58
CA VAL A 232 -2.04 -0.51 2.51
C VAL A 232 -1.02 0.22 3.38
N ASP A 233 -0.72 1.46 3.01
CA ASP A 233 0.24 2.27 3.74
C ASP A 233 -0.43 3.12 4.82
N TYR A 234 -0.52 2.57 6.01
CA TYR A 234 -1.05 3.32 7.15
C TYR A 234 -0.15 4.48 7.61
N ALA A 235 1.11 4.52 7.18
CA ALA A 235 2.00 5.65 7.50
C ALA A 235 1.63 6.89 6.70
N SER A 236 1.31 6.76 5.43
CA SER A 236 0.84 7.87 4.58
C SER A 236 -0.67 8.04 4.60
N GLY A 237 -1.43 7.04 5.01
CA GLY A 237 -2.89 7.03 5.00
C GLY A 237 -3.52 6.69 3.64
N TYR A 238 -2.75 6.04 2.75
CA TYR A 238 -3.18 5.70 1.40
C TYR A 238 -3.15 4.20 1.11
N PHE A 239 -4.11 3.74 0.33
CA PHE A 239 -3.95 2.58 -0.52
C PHE A 239 -3.03 2.94 -1.68
N TYR A 240 -2.10 2.07 -2.03
CA TYR A 240 -1.33 2.12 -3.26
C TYR A 240 -1.63 0.88 -4.09
N ALA A 241 -2.11 1.07 -5.31
CA ALA A 241 -2.32 0.00 -6.27
C ALA A 241 -1.21 0.08 -7.32
N PHE A 242 -0.37 -0.93 -7.38
CA PHE A 242 0.70 -1.08 -8.39
C PHE A 242 0.18 -2.02 -9.46
N TYR A 243 0.22 -1.61 -10.71
CA TYR A 243 -0.36 -2.39 -11.80
C TYR A 243 0.21 -1.98 -13.15
N GLY A 244 -0.10 -2.70 -14.15
CA GLY A 244 0.56 -2.47 -15.37
C GLY A 244 -0.26 -2.52 -16.69
N SER A 245 0.20 -2.04 -17.90
CA SER A 245 -0.42 -2.14 -19.22
C SER A 245 0.50 -2.64 -20.31
N ARG A 246 0.01 -2.59 -21.54
CA ARG A 246 0.77 -3.09 -22.67
C ARG A 246 0.40 -2.38 -23.97
N VAL A 247 1.41 -2.23 -24.80
CA VAL A 247 1.21 -1.92 -26.21
C VAL A 247 1.18 -3.23 -27.00
N VAL A 248 0.08 -3.42 -27.72
CA VAL A 248 -0.20 -4.62 -28.49
C VAL A 248 -0.18 -4.26 -29.95
N ASP A 249 0.52 -5.05 -30.77
CA ASP A 249 0.43 -4.92 -32.22
C ASP A 249 -0.95 -5.37 -32.74
N LYS A 250 -1.49 -4.68 -33.73
CA LYS A 250 -2.71 -5.09 -34.42
C LYS A 250 -2.60 -6.46 -35.10
N GLY A 251 -1.43 -7.09 -35.06
CA GLY A 251 -1.18 -8.48 -35.38
C GLY A 251 -1.12 -9.43 -34.17
N TYR A 252 -1.59 -8.97 -33.00
CA TYR A 252 -1.71 -9.71 -31.75
C TYR A 252 -0.39 -10.10 -31.08
N SER A 253 0.68 -9.34 -31.30
CA SER A 253 1.94 -9.52 -30.57
C SER A 253 2.02 -8.54 -29.41
N TRP A 254 2.30 -9.04 -28.25
CA TRP A 254 2.53 -8.29 -27.03
C TRP A 254 3.99 -7.87 -26.96
N VAL A 255 4.27 -6.58 -26.85
CA VAL A 255 5.65 -6.11 -27.06
C VAL A 255 6.19 -5.25 -25.95
N ALA A 256 5.45 -4.26 -25.49
CA ALA A 256 5.92 -3.32 -24.48
C ALA A 256 5.02 -3.36 -23.25
N PHE A 257 5.65 -3.32 -22.10
CA PHE A 257 5.10 -3.68 -20.82
C PHE A 257 5.44 -2.60 -19.79
N TYR A 258 4.43 -1.87 -19.30
CA TYR A 258 4.64 -0.69 -18.47
C TYR A 258 4.19 -0.89 -17.04
N GLN A 259 4.84 -0.24 -16.12
CA GLN A 259 4.50 -0.19 -14.71
C GLN A 259 3.97 1.17 -14.32
N HIS A 260 2.97 1.18 -13.46
CA HIS A 260 2.43 2.43 -12.93
C HIS A 260 1.88 2.23 -11.52
N VAL A 261 1.37 3.30 -10.90
CA VAL A 261 0.77 3.23 -9.56
C VAL A 261 -0.32 4.27 -9.36
N ALA A 262 -1.40 3.89 -8.71
CA ALA A 262 -2.45 4.78 -8.22
C ALA A 262 -2.51 4.73 -6.70
N ARG A 263 -3.04 5.78 -6.07
CA ARG A 263 -3.35 5.77 -4.65
C ARG A 263 -4.73 6.35 -4.38
N ALA A 264 -5.34 5.90 -3.28
CA ALA A 264 -6.58 6.47 -2.74
C ALA A 264 -6.47 6.59 -1.22
N PRO A 265 -7.09 7.59 -0.58
CA PRO A 265 -7.15 7.62 0.88
C PRO A 265 -7.80 6.32 1.40
N ILE A 266 -7.24 5.72 2.46
CA ILE A 266 -7.80 4.49 3.04
C ILE A 266 -9.24 4.73 3.51
N SER A 267 -9.54 5.93 4.03
CA SER A 267 -10.89 6.36 4.39
C SER A 267 -11.89 6.40 3.23
N GLY A 268 -11.40 6.41 1.99
CA GLY A 268 -12.21 6.34 0.78
C GLY A 268 -12.70 4.93 0.43
N LYS A 269 -12.24 3.90 1.15
CA LYS A 269 -12.69 2.50 1.03
C LYS A 269 -12.71 2.01 -0.43
N MET A 270 -11.66 2.31 -1.18
CA MET A 270 -11.48 1.96 -2.61
C MET A 270 -12.51 2.54 -3.58
N ALA A 271 -13.43 3.40 -3.14
CA ALA A 271 -14.55 3.87 -3.94
C ALA A 271 -14.10 4.60 -5.22
N ALA A 272 -14.92 4.50 -6.25
CA ALA A 272 -14.75 5.24 -7.50
C ALA A 272 -14.58 6.74 -7.23
N GLY A 273 -13.69 7.38 -7.99
CA GLY A 273 -13.39 8.81 -7.86
C GLY A 273 -12.48 9.20 -6.70
N THR A 274 -12.10 8.26 -5.80
CA THR A 274 -11.11 8.51 -4.74
C THR A 274 -9.67 8.22 -5.19
N TRP A 275 -9.52 7.46 -6.26
CA TRP A 275 -8.23 7.08 -6.82
C TRP A 275 -7.60 8.20 -7.65
N GLN A 276 -6.32 8.33 -7.50
CA GLN A 276 -5.51 9.30 -8.23
C GLN A 276 -4.26 8.64 -8.77
N LYS A 277 -3.98 8.92 -10.02
CA LYS A 277 -2.89 8.36 -10.80
C LYS A 277 -1.59 9.16 -10.73
N TRP A 278 -0.41 8.51 -10.69
CA TRP A 278 0.92 9.14 -10.79
C TRP A 278 1.25 9.51 -12.24
N TYR A 279 1.46 10.77 -12.50
CA TYR A 279 1.84 11.26 -13.80
C TYR A 279 2.85 12.39 -13.69
N ASN A 280 3.94 12.30 -14.47
CA ASN A 280 4.98 13.33 -14.54
C ASN A 280 5.48 13.82 -13.16
N GLY A 281 5.74 12.87 -12.28
CA GLY A 281 6.27 13.16 -10.93
C GLY A 281 5.25 13.72 -9.94
N THR A 282 3.97 13.73 -10.28
CA THR A 282 2.89 14.28 -9.43
C THR A 282 1.66 13.39 -9.36
N TRP A 283 0.86 13.61 -8.32
CA TRP A 283 -0.38 12.91 -8.06
C TRP A 283 -1.59 13.77 -8.48
N THR A 284 -1.79 14.08 -9.77
CA THR A 284 -2.80 15.04 -10.24
C THR A 284 -3.84 14.50 -11.23
N GLU A 285 -3.73 13.26 -11.65
CA GLU A 285 -4.64 12.67 -12.63
C GLU A 285 -5.72 11.82 -11.97
N ALA A 286 -6.90 11.76 -12.55
CA ALA A 286 -8.00 10.95 -12.02
C ALA A 286 -7.73 9.44 -12.21
N GLY A 287 -8.22 8.60 -11.29
CA GLY A 287 -8.17 7.15 -11.46
C GLY A 287 -8.88 6.68 -12.73
N ILE A 288 -10.03 7.26 -13.02
CA ILE A 288 -10.81 6.96 -14.23
C ILE A 288 -10.32 7.82 -15.40
N GLY A 289 -9.74 7.17 -16.41
CA GLY A 289 -9.33 7.80 -17.66
C GLY A 289 -8.19 8.83 -17.56
N GLY A 290 -7.60 9.03 -16.39
CA GLY A 290 -6.48 9.95 -16.20
C GLY A 290 -5.19 9.46 -16.87
N ARG A 291 -4.29 10.40 -17.19
CA ARG A 291 -2.96 10.09 -17.76
C ARG A 291 -2.09 9.38 -16.73
N GLU A 292 -1.06 8.72 -17.22
CA GLU A 292 -0.18 7.87 -16.44
C GLU A 292 1.25 7.90 -16.96
N SER A 293 2.23 7.75 -16.07
CA SER A 293 3.62 7.60 -16.44
C SER A 293 4.08 6.14 -16.34
N ASN A 294 4.79 5.65 -17.34
CA ASN A 294 5.53 4.40 -17.21
C ASN A 294 6.66 4.59 -16.19
N MET A 295 6.60 3.87 -15.07
CA MET A 295 7.61 3.91 -14.02
C MET A 295 8.85 3.12 -14.42
N THR A 296 10.01 3.64 -14.07
CA THR A 296 11.32 3.01 -14.30
C THR A 296 12.16 3.12 -13.03
N PRO A 297 13.13 2.24 -12.81
CA PRO A 297 14.07 2.43 -11.72
C PRO A 297 14.85 3.73 -11.86
N VAL A 298 15.18 4.37 -10.72
CA VAL A 298 16.11 5.50 -10.72
C VAL A 298 17.53 5.00 -10.98
N THR A 299 18.18 5.64 -11.95
CA THR A 299 19.57 5.40 -12.32
C THR A 299 20.26 6.74 -12.61
N ALA A 300 21.56 6.73 -12.85
CA ALA A 300 22.26 7.95 -13.28
C ALA A 300 21.64 8.54 -14.57
N ASP A 301 21.18 7.67 -15.48
CA ASP A 301 20.59 8.07 -16.77
C ASP A 301 19.07 8.33 -16.67
N SER A 302 18.40 7.85 -15.62
CA SER A 302 16.95 8.04 -15.35
C SER A 302 16.72 8.47 -13.90
N PRO A 303 17.11 9.70 -13.52
CA PRO A 303 17.03 10.15 -12.11
C PRO A 303 15.61 10.47 -11.65
N THR A 304 14.66 10.56 -12.57
CA THR A 304 13.25 10.87 -12.28
C THR A 304 12.47 9.65 -11.80
N GLY A 305 12.81 8.44 -12.25
CA GLY A 305 12.11 7.19 -11.92
C GLY A 305 10.85 6.95 -12.79
N TYR A 306 10.71 7.65 -13.89
CA TYR A 306 9.61 7.47 -14.84
C TYR A 306 9.98 7.98 -16.24
N THR A 307 9.26 7.50 -17.26
CA THR A 307 9.38 8.00 -18.63
C THR A 307 8.85 9.44 -18.72
N ALA A 308 9.61 10.32 -19.37
CA ALA A 308 9.17 11.69 -19.60
C ALA A 308 7.91 11.72 -20.51
N PRO A 309 6.94 12.64 -20.28
CA PRO A 309 5.66 12.65 -20.99
C PRO A 309 5.76 12.70 -22.52
N GLU A 310 6.79 13.34 -23.03
CA GLU A 310 7.04 13.40 -24.49
C GLU A 310 7.45 12.08 -25.10
N ASN A 311 7.99 11.15 -24.27
CA ASN A 311 8.47 9.83 -24.67
C ASN A 311 7.49 8.70 -24.32
N GLU A 312 6.36 9.01 -23.68
CA GLU A 312 5.30 8.04 -23.43
C GLU A 312 4.66 7.54 -24.73
N TYR A 313 4.01 6.38 -24.68
CA TYR A 313 3.28 5.82 -25.81
C TYR A 313 2.25 6.80 -26.37
N LYS A 314 2.17 6.85 -27.68
CA LYS A 314 1.17 7.66 -28.41
C LYS A 314 0.50 6.81 -29.48
N PRO A 315 -0.82 6.70 -29.50
CA PRO A 315 -1.57 5.93 -30.51
C PRO A 315 -1.28 6.32 -31.96
N THR A 316 -0.83 7.55 -32.16
CA THR A 316 -0.53 8.13 -33.50
C THR A 316 0.93 7.88 -33.93
N THR A 317 1.74 7.19 -33.12
CA THR A 317 3.13 6.87 -33.48
C THR A 317 3.15 5.79 -34.57
N PRO A 318 3.76 6.06 -35.74
CA PRO A 318 3.82 5.09 -36.82
C PRO A 318 4.64 3.83 -36.48
N GLY A 319 4.26 2.72 -37.08
CA GLY A 319 5.00 1.46 -37.01
C GLY A 319 4.48 0.48 -35.96
N TRP A 320 5.05 -0.74 -36.00
CA TRP A 320 4.77 -1.79 -35.02
C TRP A 320 5.40 -1.48 -33.66
N ALA A 321 4.87 -1.99 -32.58
CA ALA A 321 5.33 -1.68 -31.22
C ALA A 321 6.83 -1.91 -31.04
N GLY A 322 7.37 -3.02 -31.55
CA GLY A 322 8.82 -3.28 -31.49
C GLY A 322 9.68 -2.27 -32.25
N GLN A 323 9.16 -1.70 -33.36
CA GLN A 323 9.84 -0.63 -34.09
C GLN A 323 9.80 0.70 -33.32
N GLN A 324 8.67 0.99 -32.69
CA GLN A 324 8.51 2.19 -31.85
C GLN A 324 9.47 2.14 -30.65
N VAL A 325 9.55 0.99 -29.97
CA VAL A 325 10.49 0.77 -28.85
C VAL A 325 11.94 0.88 -29.33
N ALA A 326 12.30 0.18 -30.42
CA ALA A 326 13.68 0.21 -30.94
C ALA A 326 14.14 1.60 -31.41
N SER A 327 13.22 2.45 -31.82
CA SER A 327 13.51 3.84 -32.21
C SER A 327 13.41 4.85 -31.06
N GLY A 328 13.00 4.41 -29.86
CA GLY A 328 12.75 5.29 -28.71
C GLY A 328 11.45 6.13 -28.84
N ALA A 329 10.57 5.79 -29.79
CA ALA A 329 9.30 6.46 -30.00
C ALA A 329 8.18 5.95 -29.08
N ALA A 330 8.41 4.82 -28.40
CA ALA A 330 7.64 4.32 -27.27
C ALA A 330 8.60 3.78 -26.20
N PRO A 331 8.22 3.78 -24.91
CA PRO A 331 9.06 3.25 -23.85
C PRO A 331 9.34 1.76 -24.05
N ALA A 332 10.51 1.32 -23.58
CA ALA A 332 10.78 -0.10 -23.39
C ALA A 332 9.95 -0.66 -22.21
N THR A 333 9.87 -1.98 -22.13
CA THR A 333 9.27 -2.67 -20.99
C THR A 333 9.90 -2.19 -19.68
N SER A 334 9.06 -1.87 -18.71
CA SER A 334 9.50 -1.46 -17.38
C SER A 334 10.12 -2.62 -16.61
N PRO A 335 11.33 -2.48 -16.04
CA PRO A 335 11.85 -3.47 -15.10
C PRO A 335 11.03 -3.61 -13.82
N LEU A 336 10.17 -2.64 -13.50
CA LEU A 336 9.29 -2.64 -12.32
C LEU A 336 7.92 -3.29 -12.58
N PHE A 337 7.75 -3.92 -13.72
CA PHE A 337 6.48 -4.41 -14.22
C PHE A 337 5.67 -5.22 -13.20
N VAL A 338 4.46 -4.74 -12.86
CA VAL A 338 3.49 -5.33 -11.90
C VAL A 338 4.18 -5.83 -10.62
N MET A 339 4.81 -4.91 -9.91
CA MET A 339 5.54 -5.24 -8.69
C MET A 339 4.62 -5.40 -7.48
N ASP A 340 4.85 -6.45 -6.70
CA ASP A 340 4.34 -6.56 -5.34
C ASP A 340 5.20 -5.76 -4.37
N VAL A 341 4.57 -5.06 -3.43
CA VAL A 341 5.24 -4.11 -2.53
C VAL A 341 4.96 -4.43 -1.08
N ILE A 342 5.99 -4.39 -0.25
CA ILE A 342 5.91 -4.62 1.20
C ILE A 342 6.90 -3.71 1.94
N TYR A 343 6.62 -3.39 3.21
CA TYR A 343 7.58 -2.70 4.07
C TYR A 343 8.54 -3.68 4.74
N ASN A 344 9.85 -3.46 4.60
CA ASN A 344 10.88 -4.23 5.29
C ASN A 344 11.40 -3.43 6.49
N ALA A 345 11.04 -3.87 7.69
CA ALA A 345 11.38 -3.16 8.92
C ALA A 345 12.87 -3.20 9.27
N HIS A 346 13.61 -4.23 8.82
CA HIS A 346 15.05 -4.33 9.02
C HIS A 346 15.81 -3.29 8.19
N LEU A 347 15.33 -3.01 6.99
CA LEU A 347 15.93 -2.04 6.08
C LEU A 347 15.38 -0.62 6.30
N GLY A 348 14.18 -0.48 6.86
CA GLY A 348 13.44 0.79 6.90
C GLY A 348 13.02 1.26 5.51
N LEU A 349 12.77 0.32 4.59
CA LEU A 349 12.47 0.57 3.18
C LEU A 349 11.21 -0.17 2.76
N TYR A 350 10.49 0.38 1.80
CA TYR A 350 9.56 -0.40 0.99
C TYR A 350 10.38 -1.18 -0.02
N ILE A 351 10.14 -2.47 -0.12
CA ILE A 351 10.78 -3.35 -1.11
C ILE A 351 9.74 -3.85 -2.11
N ALA A 352 10.19 -4.12 -3.32
CA ALA A 352 9.32 -4.55 -4.41
C ALA A 352 9.91 -5.73 -5.17
N GLU A 353 9.05 -6.63 -5.62
CA GLU A 353 9.36 -7.78 -6.46
C GLU A 353 8.53 -7.70 -7.75
N PRO A 354 9.13 -7.30 -8.88
CA PRO A 354 8.45 -7.24 -10.18
C PRO A 354 8.16 -8.61 -10.76
N GLN A 355 7.14 -8.67 -11.63
CA GLN A 355 6.94 -9.81 -12.54
C GLN A 355 7.92 -9.74 -13.71
N ASN A 356 8.32 -10.89 -14.24
CA ASN A 356 9.09 -10.95 -15.47
C ASN A 356 8.16 -11.31 -16.66
N PRO A 357 7.98 -10.42 -17.65
CA PRO A 357 7.15 -10.68 -18.81
C PRO A 357 7.56 -11.90 -19.64
N ASP A 358 8.82 -12.29 -19.60
CA ASP A 358 9.32 -13.48 -20.32
C ASP A 358 8.80 -14.82 -19.74
N GLN A 359 8.33 -14.85 -18.49
CA GLN A 359 7.80 -16.07 -17.84
C GLN A 359 8.68 -17.33 -17.96
N SER A 360 9.89 -17.21 -18.46
CA SER A 360 10.75 -18.36 -18.73
C SER A 360 11.36 -18.97 -17.47
N GLY A 361 11.41 -18.20 -16.39
CA GLY A 361 12.12 -18.55 -15.18
C GLY A 361 13.64 -18.63 -15.37
N ASN A 362 14.19 -18.05 -16.42
CA ASN A 362 15.62 -18.15 -16.75
C ASN A 362 16.46 -16.98 -16.22
N ALA A 363 15.84 -16.02 -15.55
CA ALA A 363 16.50 -14.84 -14.98
C ALA A 363 16.42 -14.85 -13.46
N PRO A 364 17.39 -14.22 -12.75
CA PRO A 364 17.24 -13.93 -11.33
C PRO A 364 16.00 -13.08 -11.07
N GLN A 365 15.36 -13.27 -9.92
CA GLN A 365 14.33 -12.36 -9.44
C GLN A 365 15.00 -11.08 -8.93
N GLU A 366 14.67 -9.96 -9.53
CA GLU A 366 15.15 -8.65 -9.09
C GLU A 366 14.33 -8.12 -7.91
N ILE A 367 14.98 -7.41 -6.99
CA ILE A 367 14.36 -6.74 -5.86
C ILE A 367 14.70 -5.26 -5.94
N TYR A 368 13.69 -4.42 -5.85
CA TYR A 368 13.81 -2.97 -5.83
C TYR A 368 13.39 -2.41 -4.49
N ALA A 369 13.79 -1.17 -4.20
CA ALA A 369 13.42 -0.51 -2.96
C ALA A 369 13.16 0.98 -3.17
N THR A 370 12.35 1.56 -2.27
CA THR A 370 12.16 3.01 -2.13
C THR A 370 12.01 3.38 -0.66
N ARG A 371 12.36 4.62 -0.31
CA ARG A 371 12.17 5.17 1.04
C ARG A 371 10.79 5.77 1.24
N ASP A 372 10.19 6.22 0.16
CA ASP A 372 8.99 7.04 0.21
C ASP A 372 8.10 6.74 -1.00
N LEU A 373 6.96 6.12 -0.74
CA LEU A 373 5.96 5.81 -1.75
C LEU A 373 5.34 7.07 -2.38
N SER A 374 5.47 8.23 -1.75
CA SER A 374 4.96 9.47 -2.34
C SER A 374 5.79 9.95 -3.53
N THR A 375 7.07 9.55 -3.61
CA THR A 375 8.01 9.98 -4.65
C THR A 375 8.15 8.99 -5.79
N GLN A 376 7.80 7.73 -5.58
CA GLN A 376 7.94 6.62 -6.53
C GLN A 376 9.36 6.45 -7.10
N LYS A 377 10.38 6.77 -6.30
CA LYS A 377 11.78 6.61 -6.67
C LYS A 377 12.31 5.25 -6.25
N TRP A 378 12.22 4.29 -7.16
CA TRP A 378 12.65 2.92 -6.95
C TRP A 378 14.08 2.70 -7.47
N PHE A 379 14.95 2.13 -6.63
CA PHE A 379 16.30 1.71 -7.02
C PHE A 379 16.46 0.21 -6.90
N LYS A 380 17.30 -0.40 -7.73
CA LYS A 380 17.60 -1.83 -7.63
C LYS A 380 18.38 -2.08 -6.35
N LEU A 381 17.84 -2.93 -5.47
CA LEU A 381 18.49 -3.33 -4.23
C LEU A 381 19.42 -4.53 -4.44
N GLY A 382 18.99 -5.50 -5.25
CA GLY A 382 19.73 -6.72 -5.56
C GLY A 382 18.89 -7.69 -6.36
N ASP A 383 19.34 -8.94 -6.44
CA ASP A 383 18.62 -10.02 -7.08
C ASP A 383 18.97 -11.39 -6.47
N THR A 384 18.28 -12.43 -6.90
CA THR A 384 18.45 -13.80 -6.38
C THR A 384 19.64 -14.56 -7.00
N GLY A 385 20.51 -13.90 -7.78
CA GLY A 385 21.74 -14.44 -8.32
C GLY A 385 21.55 -15.71 -9.15
N THR A 386 22.05 -16.83 -8.69
CA THR A 386 21.97 -18.10 -9.39
C THR A 386 20.62 -18.82 -9.26
N TYR A 387 19.75 -18.36 -8.38
CA TYR A 387 18.37 -18.84 -8.30
C TYR A 387 17.52 -18.13 -9.34
N THR A 388 17.35 -18.76 -10.50
CA THR A 388 16.63 -18.20 -11.64
C THR A 388 15.18 -18.64 -11.63
N ASN A 389 14.29 -17.73 -11.22
CA ASN A 389 12.85 -18.00 -11.12
C ASN A 389 11.99 -16.77 -11.38
N ALA A 390 12.56 -15.76 -12.01
CA ALA A 390 11.79 -14.57 -12.38
C ALA A 390 10.58 -14.96 -13.24
N SER A 391 9.39 -14.71 -12.75
CA SER A 391 8.13 -15.16 -13.33
C SER A 391 6.96 -14.30 -12.89
N TRP A 392 5.76 -14.84 -12.79
CA TRP A 392 4.54 -14.11 -12.57
C TRP A 392 3.93 -14.33 -11.19
N TYR A 393 3.01 -13.42 -10.79
CA TYR A 393 2.23 -13.48 -9.55
C TYR A 393 3.10 -13.70 -8.32
N ARG A 394 4.11 -12.82 -8.21
CA ARG A 394 5.07 -12.81 -7.10
C ARG A 394 4.46 -12.06 -5.92
N TRP A 395 4.79 -12.49 -4.71
CA TRP A 395 4.39 -11.83 -3.48
C TRP A 395 5.24 -12.27 -2.29
N PHE A 396 5.29 -11.42 -1.27
CA PHE A 396 6.10 -11.64 -0.08
C PHE A 396 5.26 -12.07 1.13
N LEU A 397 5.90 -12.75 2.09
CA LEU A 397 5.31 -13.16 3.35
C LEU A 397 6.34 -13.10 4.47
N ASP A 398 5.97 -12.55 5.65
CA ASP A 398 6.82 -12.62 6.84
C ASP A 398 7.03 -14.07 7.30
N SER A 399 8.31 -14.49 7.41
CA SER A 399 8.64 -15.87 7.76
C SER A 399 8.33 -16.23 9.21
N ALA A 400 8.22 -15.24 10.11
CA ALA A 400 8.01 -15.50 11.52
C ALA A 400 6.54 -15.71 11.89
N ASN A 401 5.62 -14.95 11.27
CA ASN A 401 4.19 -15.10 11.56
C ASN A 401 3.45 -15.99 10.56
N GLY A 402 3.92 -16.05 9.30
CA GLY A 402 3.30 -16.85 8.24
C GLY A 402 1.92 -16.36 7.81
N THR A 403 1.56 -15.09 8.09
CA THR A 403 0.23 -14.54 7.86
C THR A 403 0.22 -13.15 7.26
N SER A 404 1.35 -12.43 7.23
CA SER A 404 1.39 -11.03 6.82
C SER A 404 2.22 -10.81 5.57
N SER A 405 1.62 -10.14 4.59
CA SER A 405 2.27 -9.55 3.42
C SER A 405 2.31 -8.02 3.48
N ALA A 406 2.26 -7.43 4.67
CA ALA A 406 2.32 -5.97 4.87
C ALA A 406 3.68 -5.50 5.40
N ILE A 407 4.22 -6.20 6.39
CA ILE A 407 5.53 -5.89 7.00
C ILE A 407 6.32 -7.18 7.15
N VAL A 408 7.58 -7.15 6.74
CA VAL A 408 8.53 -8.24 6.93
C VAL A 408 9.77 -7.79 7.71
N GLY A 409 10.43 -8.75 8.34
CA GLY A 409 11.74 -8.54 8.93
C GLY A 409 12.89 -8.76 7.95
N ARG A 410 14.09 -9.09 8.48
CA ARG A 410 15.30 -9.40 7.71
C ARG A 410 15.14 -10.65 6.83
N SER A 411 14.40 -11.64 7.31
CA SER A 411 14.13 -12.90 6.60
C SER A 411 12.64 -13.05 6.32
N PHE A 412 12.32 -13.44 5.08
CA PHE A 412 10.95 -13.58 4.61
C PHE A 412 10.86 -14.60 3.49
N ARG A 413 9.64 -14.98 3.10
CA ARG A 413 9.39 -15.84 1.94
C ARG A 413 8.99 -14.98 0.74
N ALA A 414 9.55 -15.33 -0.43
CA ALA A 414 9.10 -14.82 -1.72
C ALA A 414 8.37 -15.95 -2.45
N TYR A 415 7.10 -15.76 -2.71
CA TYR A 415 6.22 -16.72 -3.37
C TYR A 415 6.10 -16.45 -4.85
N CYS A 416 5.74 -17.49 -5.57
CA CYS A 416 5.38 -17.44 -6.97
C CYS A 416 4.16 -18.35 -7.17
N SER A 417 3.08 -17.80 -7.68
CA SER A 417 1.84 -18.55 -7.92
C SER A 417 1.74 -19.12 -9.33
N TYR A 418 2.62 -18.71 -10.27
CA TYR A 418 2.56 -19.18 -11.65
C TYR A 418 3.94 -19.14 -12.33
N GLY A 419 4.25 -20.22 -13.08
CA GLY A 419 5.46 -20.28 -13.93
C GLY A 419 6.78 -20.16 -13.18
N CYS A 420 6.83 -20.61 -11.94
CA CYS A 420 8.00 -20.52 -11.07
C CYS A 420 9.09 -21.49 -11.53
N SER A 421 10.30 -21.01 -11.77
CA SER A 421 11.38 -21.76 -12.39
C SER A 421 11.13 -22.12 -13.87
N THR A 422 12.02 -22.85 -14.47
CA THR A 422 11.97 -23.23 -15.91
C THR A 422 10.80 -24.13 -16.32
N LYS A 423 9.86 -24.40 -15.41
CA LYS A 423 8.71 -25.27 -15.66
C LYS A 423 7.43 -24.46 -15.62
N LEU A 424 6.74 -24.43 -16.73
CA LEU A 424 5.35 -23.98 -16.75
C LEU A 424 4.53 -24.77 -15.72
N MET A 425 3.66 -24.11 -14.97
CA MET A 425 2.84 -24.69 -13.89
C MET A 425 3.64 -25.23 -12.71
N SER A 426 4.82 -24.73 -12.44
CA SER A 426 5.51 -24.97 -11.17
C SER A 426 5.25 -23.83 -10.20
N PHE A 427 4.98 -24.17 -8.95
CA PHE A 427 4.67 -23.25 -7.87
C PHE A 427 5.64 -23.49 -6.73
N GLN A 428 6.20 -22.42 -6.19
CA GLN A 428 7.16 -22.54 -5.10
C GLN A 428 7.31 -21.24 -4.33
N TYR A 429 7.92 -21.31 -3.18
CA TYR A 429 8.47 -20.15 -2.49
C TYR A 429 9.96 -20.37 -2.21
N VAL A 430 10.66 -19.28 -2.01
CA VAL A 430 12.04 -19.28 -1.59
C VAL A 430 12.18 -18.45 -0.33
N ASN A 431 12.97 -18.94 0.63
CA ASN A 431 13.34 -18.14 1.80
C ASN A 431 14.44 -17.17 1.39
N LEU A 432 14.21 -15.89 1.60
CA LEU A 432 15.15 -14.82 1.34
C LEU A 432 15.59 -14.17 2.64
N THR A 433 16.83 -13.72 2.65
CA THR A 433 17.37 -12.84 3.71
C THR A 433 18.03 -11.66 3.02
N ILE A 434 17.72 -10.44 3.48
CA ILE A 434 18.41 -9.24 3.01
C ILE A 434 19.22 -8.66 4.16
N ASP A 435 20.52 -8.67 3.99
CA ASP A 435 21.48 -8.05 4.90
C ASP A 435 21.86 -6.65 4.44
N THR A 436 22.20 -5.80 5.39
CA THR A 436 22.74 -4.46 5.13
C THR A 436 23.78 -4.10 6.20
N ASP A 437 24.75 -3.29 5.83
CA ASP A 437 25.69 -2.68 6.76
C ASP A 437 25.09 -1.51 7.56
N SER A 438 23.87 -1.08 7.21
CA SER A 438 23.15 0.02 7.85
C SER A 438 21.68 -0.36 8.16
N PRO A 439 21.43 -1.29 9.09
CA PRO A 439 20.06 -1.67 9.44
C PRO A 439 19.32 -0.50 10.09
N ALA A 440 18.03 -0.41 9.82
CA ALA A 440 17.18 0.62 10.39
C ALA A 440 17.10 0.50 11.92
N GLN A 441 17.22 1.62 12.60
CA GLN A 441 17.05 1.72 14.05
C GLN A 441 15.91 2.69 14.37
N ALA A 442 14.71 2.14 14.52
CA ALA A 442 13.54 2.94 14.87
C ALA A 442 13.59 3.45 16.31
N VAL A 443 14.34 2.80 17.19
CA VAL A 443 14.44 3.12 18.63
C VAL A 443 15.90 2.95 19.11
N ASP A 444 16.37 3.88 19.95
CA ASP A 444 17.65 3.74 20.65
C ASP A 444 17.51 2.76 21.82
N THR A 445 17.96 1.52 21.62
CA THR A 445 17.83 0.41 22.61
C THR A 445 18.65 0.60 23.88
N SER A 446 19.49 1.63 23.97
CA SER A 446 20.24 1.97 25.19
C SER A 446 19.41 2.75 26.20
N LYS A 447 18.20 3.20 25.81
CA LYS A 447 17.31 4.04 26.61
C LYS A 447 16.08 3.29 27.06
N ARG A 448 15.41 3.88 28.05
CA ARG A 448 14.06 3.51 28.44
C ARG A 448 13.09 4.61 28.02
N TYR A 449 11.86 4.25 27.75
CA TYR A 449 10.86 5.14 27.19
C TYR A 449 9.57 5.14 27.98
N THR A 450 8.88 6.29 27.97
CA THR A 450 7.43 6.32 28.13
C THR A 450 6.79 6.16 26.76
N ILE A 451 5.68 5.43 26.68
CA ILE A 451 4.85 5.27 25.49
C ILE A 451 3.57 6.05 25.71
N THR A 452 3.39 7.15 24.98
CA THR A 452 2.26 8.08 25.19
C THR A 452 1.42 8.13 23.92
N ASN A 453 0.08 7.99 24.01
CA ASN A 453 -0.78 8.20 22.86
C ASN A 453 -1.10 9.69 22.63
N ALA A 454 -1.70 10.02 21.48
CA ALA A 454 -2.01 11.41 21.15
C ALA A 454 -3.11 12.04 22.03
N ASP A 455 -3.85 11.24 22.80
CA ASP A 455 -4.75 11.73 23.86
C ASP A 455 -4.01 12.10 25.16
N GLY A 456 -2.68 11.91 25.21
CA GLY A 456 -1.84 12.21 26.37
C GLY A 456 -1.83 11.12 27.45
N LEU A 457 -2.33 9.92 27.14
CA LEU A 457 -2.28 8.78 28.06
C LEU A 457 -0.98 8.02 27.89
N LEU A 458 -0.36 7.66 29.02
CA LEU A 458 0.86 6.87 29.08
C LEU A 458 0.54 5.39 29.29
N LEU A 459 1.18 4.50 28.55
CA LEU A 459 1.04 3.06 28.78
C LEU A 459 1.56 2.71 30.16
N SER A 460 0.68 2.15 31.00
CA SER A 460 0.93 1.82 32.39
C SER A 460 0.65 0.35 32.68
N ALA A 461 1.56 -0.29 33.41
CA ALA A 461 1.40 -1.63 33.94
C ALA A 461 1.10 -1.58 35.43
N ALA A 462 -0.01 -2.16 35.87
CA ALA A 462 -0.30 -2.37 37.26
C ALA A 462 0.53 -3.56 37.83
N PRO A 463 0.70 -3.67 39.16
CA PRO A 463 1.47 -4.77 39.76
C PRO A 463 0.94 -6.18 39.43
N ASP A 464 -0.36 -6.31 39.18
CA ASP A 464 -0.98 -7.57 38.76
C ASP A 464 -0.77 -7.89 37.25
N GLY A 465 -0.17 -6.98 36.50
CA GLY A 465 0.09 -7.11 35.06
C GLY A 465 -0.99 -6.51 34.17
N THR A 466 -2.04 -5.92 34.73
CA THR A 466 -3.06 -5.22 33.94
C THR A 466 -2.47 -4.00 33.26
N LEU A 467 -2.76 -3.83 31.97
CA LEU A 467 -2.27 -2.71 31.14
C LEU A 467 -3.39 -1.74 30.79
N SER A 468 -3.10 -0.45 30.91
CA SER A 468 -4.05 0.62 30.60
C SER A 468 -3.33 1.93 30.25
N GLY A 469 -4.07 2.92 29.73
CA GLY A 469 -3.60 4.30 29.63
C GLY A 469 -3.75 5.01 30.98
N ALA A 470 -2.70 5.72 31.43
CA ALA A 470 -2.70 6.49 32.67
C ALA A 470 -2.26 7.92 32.39
N THR A 471 -2.66 8.87 33.26
CA THR A 471 -2.21 10.27 33.17
C THR A 471 -0.83 10.51 33.77
N THR A 472 -0.36 9.58 34.59
CA THR A 472 0.97 9.60 35.22
C THR A 472 1.48 8.20 35.41
N VAL A 473 2.78 7.99 35.30
CA VAL A 473 3.46 6.71 35.52
C VAL A 473 4.71 6.92 36.40
N THR A 474 5.11 5.86 37.08
CA THR A 474 6.39 5.75 37.78
C THR A 474 7.36 4.93 36.95
N GLU A 475 8.60 4.77 37.45
CA GLU A 475 9.58 3.86 36.82
C GLU A 475 9.04 2.42 36.76
N ASP A 476 8.43 1.94 37.82
CA ASP A 476 7.91 0.56 37.93
C ASP A 476 6.68 0.32 37.04
N THR A 477 5.93 1.37 36.70
CA THR A 477 4.65 1.22 35.98
C THR A 477 4.69 1.68 34.55
N GLY A 478 5.69 2.45 34.10
CA GLY A 478 5.65 3.06 32.77
C GLY A 478 7.01 3.30 32.11
N ALA A 479 8.10 2.70 32.64
CA ALA A 479 9.39 2.70 31.97
C ALA A 479 9.56 1.42 31.13
N TRP A 480 9.59 1.60 29.81
CA TRP A 480 9.67 0.52 28.84
C TRP A 480 11.04 0.45 28.19
N THR A 481 11.60 -0.76 28.04
CA THR A 481 12.88 -1.02 27.38
C THR A 481 12.64 -1.81 26.09
N PHE A 482 13.22 -1.34 25.00
CA PHE A 482 13.15 -2.02 23.70
C PHE A 482 14.41 -2.86 23.49
N HIS A 483 14.22 -4.12 23.13
CA HIS A 483 15.29 -5.07 22.81
C HIS A 483 15.15 -5.48 21.35
N ALA A 484 16.13 -5.10 20.51
CA ALA A 484 16.11 -5.47 19.10
C ALA A 484 16.25 -6.98 18.92
N THR A 485 15.41 -7.60 18.11
CA THR A 485 15.49 -9.04 17.78
C THR A 485 16.56 -9.31 16.72
N GLY A 486 17.06 -8.28 16.05
CA GLY A 486 18.05 -8.38 14.98
C GLY A 486 17.46 -8.48 13.57
N ASP A 487 16.14 -8.45 13.44
CA ASP A 487 15.44 -8.52 12.16
C ASP A 487 14.53 -7.32 11.85
N GLY A 488 14.62 -6.24 12.64
CA GLY A 488 13.82 -5.03 12.52
C GLY A 488 12.63 -4.97 13.47
N SER A 489 12.34 -6.05 14.21
CA SER A 489 11.35 -6.05 15.28
C SER A 489 11.99 -5.86 16.66
N TYR A 490 11.17 -5.64 17.68
CA TYR A 490 11.59 -5.41 19.06
C TYR A 490 10.74 -6.22 20.03
N THR A 491 11.36 -6.78 21.08
CA THR A 491 10.68 -7.17 22.31
C THR A 491 10.67 -5.96 23.26
N ILE A 492 9.54 -5.66 23.87
CA ILE A 492 9.37 -4.50 24.76
C ILE A 492 9.13 -5.01 26.18
N THR A 493 10.01 -4.66 27.14
CA THR A 493 9.88 -5.12 28.53
C THR A 493 9.56 -3.96 29.49
N GLY A 494 8.73 -4.25 30.48
CA GLY A 494 8.51 -3.39 31.63
C GLY A 494 9.68 -3.39 32.62
N ALA A 495 9.59 -2.59 33.67
CA ALA A 495 10.63 -2.51 34.71
C ALA A 495 10.87 -3.82 35.46
N ASP A 496 9.90 -4.71 35.51
CA ASP A 496 9.97 -6.04 36.12
C ASP A 496 10.55 -7.12 35.18
N GLY A 497 10.91 -6.74 33.93
CA GLY A 497 11.48 -7.62 32.93
C GLY A 497 10.48 -8.48 32.19
N ARG A 498 9.16 -8.38 32.47
CA ARG A 498 8.13 -9.06 31.67
C ARG A 498 7.95 -8.36 30.33
N ALA A 499 7.73 -9.16 29.27
CA ALA A 499 7.53 -8.65 27.92
C ALA A 499 6.06 -8.31 27.64
N LEU A 500 5.87 -7.19 26.97
CA LEU A 500 4.61 -6.72 26.41
C LEU A 500 4.25 -7.55 25.17
N GLY A 501 3.05 -8.09 25.11
CA GLY A 501 2.62 -8.90 23.96
C GLY A 501 1.13 -9.21 23.96
N VAL A 502 0.80 -10.19 23.14
CA VAL A 502 -0.51 -10.86 23.10
C VAL A 502 -0.31 -12.38 23.27
N ASP A 503 -1.36 -13.10 23.61
CA ASP A 503 -1.31 -14.57 23.65
C ASP A 503 -1.25 -15.15 22.23
N SER A 504 -0.08 -15.62 21.82
CA SER A 504 0.15 -16.25 20.51
C SER A 504 -0.17 -17.76 20.48
N SER A 505 -0.61 -18.33 21.58
CA SER A 505 -0.94 -19.77 21.66
C SER A 505 -2.25 -20.12 20.91
N SER A 506 -3.05 -19.13 20.55
CA SER A 506 -4.29 -19.30 19.80
C SER A 506 -4.61 -18.10 18.90
N THR A 507 -5.44 -18.30 17.87
CA THR A 507 -5.90 -17.24 16.96
C THR A 507 -6.69 -16.14 17.68
N ALA A 508 -7.28 -16.42 18.83
CA ALA A 508 -7.95 -15.42 19.65
C ALA A 508 -7.02 -14.26 20.09
N GLY A 509 -5.72 -14.53 20.24
CA GLY A 509 -4.74 -13.50 20.58
C GLY A 509 -4.45 -12.49 19.46
N ARG A 510 -4.98 -12.69 18.27
CA ARG A 510 -4.90 -11.76 17.15
C ARG A 510 -6.26 -11.22 16.69
N ALA A 511 -7.30 -11.46 17.48
CA ALA A 511 -8.60 -10.82 17.27
C ALA A 511 -8.53 -9.32 17.61
N TRP A 512 -9.43 -8.54 17.02
CA TRP A 512 -9.55 -7.13 17.37
C TRP A 512 -9.87 -6.96 18.86
N ASP A 513 -9.33 -5.90 19.44
CA ASP A 513 -9.52 -5.54 20.85
C ASP A 513 -9.01 -6.58 21.86
N THR A 514 -8.04 -7.41 21.42
CA THR A 514 -7.37 -8.32 22.33
C THR A 514 -6.57 -7.54 23.39
N PRO A 515 -6.82 -7.76 24.70
CA PRO A 515 -6.04 -7.15 25.75
C PRO A 515 -4.56 -7.50 25.66
N LEU A 516 -3.70 -6.53 25.88
CA LEU A 516 -2.28 -6.76 25.98
C LEU A 516 -1.94 -7.53 27.25
N THR A 517 -0.87 -8.31 27.20
CA THR A 517 -0.36 -9.14 28.28
C THR A 517 1.07 -8.74 28.68
N LEU A 518 1.44 -9.01 29.92
CA LEU A 518 2.83 -9.05 30.37
C LEU A 518 3.17 -10.47 30.78
N ALA A 519 4.08 -11.09 30.04
CA ALA A 519 4.52 -12.47 30.25
C ALA A 519 6.05 -12.53 30.42
N ALA A 520 6.57 -13.70 30.83
CA ALA A 520 8.01 -13.93 30.82
C ALA A 520 8.57 -13.64 29.41
N ALA A 521 9.67 -12.90 29.32
CA ALA A 521 10.24 -12.53 28.03
C ALA A 521 10.75 -13.77 27.29
N ASP A 522 10.23 -14.00 26.09
CA ASP A 522 10.67 -15.00 25.13
C ASP A 522 10.90 -14.31 23.77
N GLY A 523 12.17 -14.16 23.40
CA GLY A 523 12.54 -13.49 22.14
C GLY A 523 12.10 -14.25 20.89
N THR A 524 11.65 -15.50 21.01
CA THR A 524 11.14 -16.32 19.89
C THR A 524 9.62 -16.25 19.74
N ASP A 525 8.90 -15.80 20.76
CA ASP A 525 7.46 -15.62 20.72
C ASP A 525 7.05 -14.43 19.85
N VAL A 526 6.44 -14.70 18.70
CA VAL A 526 5.96 -13.66 17.77
C VAL A 526 4.88 -12.75 18.38
N GLY A 527 4.15 -13.24 19.40
CA GLY A 527 3.18 -12.44 20.14
C GLY A 527 3.83 -11.33 20.98
N GLN A 528 5.12 -11.48 21.34
CA GLN A 528 5.91 -10.49 22.07
C GLN A 528 6.79 -9.62 21.15
N GLN A 529 6.69 -9.78 19.82
CA GLN A 529 7.47 -9.02 18.85
C GLN A 529 6.65 -7.88 18.27
N TRP A 530 7.28 -6.71 18.16
CA TRP A 530 6.66 -5.49 17.71
C TRP A 530 7.48 -4.80 16.64
N PHE A 531 6.84 -4.39 15.56
CA PHE A 531 7.42 -3.44 14.60
C PHE A 531 7.11 -2.01 15.06
N VAL A 532 8.11 -1.14 14.96
CA VAL A 532 7.98 0.29 15.20
C VAL A 532 7.93 0.97 13.84
N VAL A 533 6.76 1.43 13.44
CA VAL A 533 6.55 2.05 12.13
C VAL A 533 6.07 3.49 12.27
N PRO A 534 6.31 4.37 11.29
CA PRO A 534 5.79 5.74 11.33
C PRO A 534 4.26 5.76 11.46
N ALA A 535 3.72 6.73 12.20
CA ALA A 535 2.29 7.03 12.23
C ALA A 535 1.94 8.15 11.25
N THR A 536 0.69 8.16 10.78
CA THR A 536 0.19 9.24 9.91
C THR A 536 0.18 10.57 10.66
N GLY A 537 0.67 11.63 10.03
CA GLY A 537 0.54 13.01 10.51
C GLY A 537 1.82 13.60 11.08
N ASP A 538 2.10 13.43 12.36
CA ASP A 538 3.20 14.15 13.03
C ASP A 538 4.55 13.43 12.86
N ALA A 539 5.56 14.18 12.45
CA ALA A 539 6.93 13.68 12.38
C ALA A 539 7.42 13.26 13.79
N GLY A 540 7.78 11.98 13.93
CA GLY A 540 8.23 11.40 15.18
C GLY A 540 7.18 10.61 15.96
N SER A 541 5.92 10.62 15.51
CA SER A 541 4.90 9.69 16.00
C SER A 541 5.04 8.33 15.35
N VAL A 542 4.78 7.27 16.12
CA VAL A 542 4.92 5.88 15.68
C VAL A 542 3.66 5.07 15.99
N ARG A 543 3.57 3.91 15.34
CA ARG A 543 2.71 2.80 15.75
C ARG A 543 3.56 1.63 16.17
N LEU A 544 3.11 0.92 17.17
CA LEU A 544 3.66 -0.37 17.57
C LEU A 544 2.75 -1.45 16.99
N VAL A 545 3.19 -2.09 15.92
CA VAL A 545 2.43 -3.14 15.23
C VAL A 545 2.90 -4.49 15.77
N ASN A 546 1.98 -5.23 16.35
CA ASN A 546 2.26 -6.56 16.87
C ASN A 546 2.50 -7.54 15.71
N ARG A 547 3.59 -8.29 15.74
CA ARG A 547 4.00 -9.17 14.64
C ARG A 547 3.05 -10.34 14.44
N TYR A 548 2.46 -10.89 15.52
CA TYR A 548 1.54 -12.01 15.45
C TYR A 548 0.20 -11.63 14.85
N SER A 549 -0.37 -10.51 15.32
CA SER A 549 -1.72 -10.10 14.92
C SER A 549 -1.77 -9.15 13.71
N GLY A 550 -0.68 -8.44 13.38
CA GLY A 550 -0.69 -7.33 12.42
C GLY A 550 -1.44 -6.09 12.91
N LEU A 551 -2.00 -6.14 14.11
CA LEU A 551 -2.75 -5.06 14.76
C LEU A 551 -1.79 -4.09 15.47
N THR A 552 -2.24 -2.86 15.68
CA THR A 552 -1.45 -1.86 16.39
C THR A 552 -1.85 -1.76 17.86
N LEU A 553 -0.89 -1.42 18.73
CA LEU A 553 -1.17 -1.05 20.11
C LEU A 553 -2.01 0.23 20.14
N GLY A 554 -3.12 0.16 20.85
CA GLY A 554 -3.95 1.32 21.18
C GLY A 554 -4.33 1.30 22.66
N MET A 555 -4.66 2.47 23.21
CA MET A 555 -5.07 2.57 24.61
C MET A 555 -6.07 3.68 24.87
N ASN A 556 -6.90 3.44 25.88
CA ASN A 556 -7.73 4.45 26.53
C ASN A 556 -7.48 4.42 28.05
N GLY A 557 -8.25 5.17 28.82
CA GLY A 557 -8.09 5.26 30.28
C GLY A 557 -8.41 3.97 31.05
N THR A 558 -8.91 2.92 30.40
CA THR A 558 -9.35 1.68 31.06
C THR A 558 -8.62 0.42 30.57
N ALA A 559 -8.08 0.44 29.35
CA ALA A 559 -7.44 -0.71 28.73
C ALA A 559 -6.34 -0.30 27.75
N ALA A 560 -5.38 -1.20 27.54
CA ALA A 560 -4.46 -1.21 26.41
C ALA A 560 -4.68 -2.52 25.62
N LEU A 561 -4.87 -2.40 24.31
CA LEU A 561 -5.37 -3.44 23.42
C LEU A 561 -4.55 -3.47 22.13
N THR A 562 -4.64 -4.58 21.39
CA THR A 562 -4.34 -4.55 19.95
C THR A 562 -5.62 -4.21 19.17
N THR A 563 -5.52 -3.29 18.22
CA THR A 563 -6.66 -2.74 17.48
C THR A 563 -6.32 -2.63 15.99
N PRO A 564 -7.29 -2.73 15.06
CA PRO A 564 -7.02 -2.52 13.64
C PRO A 564 -6.47 -1.10 13.41
N GLN A 565 -5.53 -1.00 12.48
CA GLN A 565 -4.96 0.29 12.13
C GLN A 565 -6.01 1.16 11.42
N ARG A 566 -6.03 2.46 11.74
CA ARG A 566 -6.93 3.44 11.11
C ARG A 566 -6.24 4.77 10.86
N THR A 567 -6.73 5.49 9.89
CA THR A 567 -6.23 6.81 9.48
C THR A 567 -7.32 7.89 9.54
N TRP A 568 -8.48 7.53 10.11
CA TRP A 568 -9.60 8.44 10.40
C TRP A 568 -10.30 8.00 11.68
N ASP A 569 -10.96 8.93 12.34
CA ASP A 569 -11.82 8.64 13.48
C ASP A 569 -13.16 8.09 12.99
N ARG A 570 -13.67 7.07 13.68
CA ARG A 570 -14.99 6.52 13.34
C ARG A 570 -16.07 7.57 13.54
N GLY A 571 -16.89 7.81 12.52
CA GLY A 571 -18.07 8.66 12.63
C GLY A 571 -19.16 8.03 13.49
N SER A 572 -20.01 8.86 14.11
CA SER A 572 -21.14 8.42 14.93
C SER A 572 -22.16 7.56 14.16
N ASP A 573 -22.19 7.69 12.84
CA ASP A 573 -23.18 7.09 11.95
C ASP A 573 -22.69 5.77 11.31
N ALA A 574 -21.46 5.35 11.60
CA ALA A 574 -20.91 4.10 11.12
C ALA A 574 -21.63 2.92 11.79
N GLY A 575 -22.47 2.22 11.04
CA GLY A 575 -23.11 0.97 11.47
C GLY A 575 -22.09 -0.16 11.59
N GLY A 576 -22.47 -1.28 12.19
CA GLY A 576 -21.68 -2.51 12.20
C GLY A 576 -20.82 -2.72 13.44
N THR A 577 -20.05 -3.81 13.41
CA THR A 577 -19.10 -4.20 14.47
C THR A 577 -17.79 -3.46 14.22
N SER A 578 -17.29 -2.72 15.20
CA SER A 578 -15.99 -2.06 15.11
C SER A 578 -15.18 -2.33 16.36
N SER A 579 -13.87 -2.05 16.27
CA SER A 579 -13.00 -1.97 17.45
C SER A 579 -13.54 -0.99 18.48
N VAL A 580 -13.29 -1.26 19.75
CA VAL A 580 -13.63 -0.34 20.86
C VAL A 580 -12.77 0.93 20.86
N LEU A 581 -11.60 0.89 20.20
CA LEU A 581 -10.75 2.07 20.01
C LEU A 581 -11.02 2.66 18.61
N THR A 582 -11.79 3.72 18.57
CA THR A 582 -12.37 4.29 17.36
C THR A 582 -11.67 5.54 16.84
N THR A 583 -10.63 6.01 17.53
CA THR A 583 -9.89 7.23 17.17
C THR A 583 -8.46 6.93 16.69
N VAL A 584 -7.96 7.76 15.82
CA VAL A 584 -6.55 7.73 15.39
C VAL A 584 -5.63 8.05 16.58
N ALA A 585 -6.06 8.98 17.44
CA ALA A 585 -5.29 9.42 18.60
C ALA A 585 -4.98 8.26 19.58
N ALA A 586 -5.91 7.33 19.78
CA ALA A 586 -5.73 6.18 20.68
C ALA A 586 -4.57 5.26 20.28
N GLN A 587 -4.18 5.24 19.00
CA GLN A 587 -3.15 4.35 18.43
C GLN A 587 -1.95 5.10 17.82
N THR A 588 -1.92 6.43 17.89
CA THR A 588 -0.78 7.26 17.50
C THR A 588 0.09 7.50 18.72
N LEU A 589 1.32 6.96 18.70
CA LEU A 589 2.17 6.89 19.88
C LEU A 589 3.40 7.79 19.74
N THR A 590 3.86 8.34 20.84
CA THR A 590 5.15 9.03 20.99
C THR A 590 6.02 8.29 21.99
N LEU A 591 7.27 8.02 21.61
CA LEU A 591 8.28 7.43 22.46
C LEU A 591 9.16 8.55 23.03
N ALA A 592 9.03 8.86 24.32
CA ALA A 592 9.86 9.84 24.99
C ALA A 592 10.81 9.15 25.98
N GLU A 593 12.07 9.58 26.03
CA GLU A 593 13.04 9.03 26.98
C GLU A 593 12.50 9.16 28.42
N PHE A 594 12.41 8.02 29.12
CA PHE A 594 11.95 7.99 30.50
C PHE A 594 12.96 8.74 31.39
N ARG A 595 12.50 9.74 32.10
CA ARG A 595 13.30 10.50 33.09
C ARG A 595 12.64 10.37 34.45
N PRO A 596 13.32 9.76 35.44
CA PRO A 596 12.80 9.74 36.81
C PRO A 596 12.47 11.16 37.28
N SER A 597 11.30 11.35 37.87
CA SER A 597 11.00 12.62 38.52
C SER A 597 12.09 12.92 39.54
N PRO A 598 12.65 14.15 39.62
CA PRO A 598 13.60 14.51 40.65
C PRO A 598 13.01 14.12 42.01
N ALA A 599 13.72 13.33 42.79
CA ALA A 599 13.29 12.99 44.13
C ALA A 599 12.96 14.30 44.87
N THR A 600 11.72 14.46 45.31
CA THR A 600 11.34 15.58 46.18
C THR A 600 12.30 15.55 47.36
N PRO A 601 13.07 16.63 47.62
CA PRO A 601 13.98 16.61 48.74
C PRO A 601 13.16 16.29 50.00
N THR A 602 13.49 15.19 50.66
CA THR A 602 12.90 14.85 51.94
C THR A 602 13.15 16.05 52.88
N ALA A 603 12.08 16.76 53.21
CA ALA A 603 12.18 17.91 54.09
C ALA A 603 12.89 17.48 55.38
N ALA A 604 14.03 18.08 55.64
CA ALA A 604 14.71 17.89 56.89
C ALA A 604 13.74 18.22 58.02
N PRO A 605 13.75 17.49 59.15
CA PRO A 605 12.82 17.71 60.24
C PRO A 605 12.96 19.14 60.72
N THR A 606 11.90 19.94 60.52
CA THR A 606 11.82 21.33 60.93
C THR A 606 11.81 21.37 62.45
N GLN A 607 12.87 21.90 63.02
CA GLN A 607 12.94 22.25 64.43
C GLN A 607 11.87 23.30 64.74
N ALA A 608 11.02 23.06 65.71
CA ALA A 608 9.93 23.93 66.11
C ALA A 608 10.44 25.29 66.55
N ALA A 609 9.99 26.34 65.90
CA ALA A 609 10.18 27.74 66.34
C ALA A 609 8.96 28.23 67.15
N PRO A 610 9.14 29.16 68.11
CA PRO A 610 8.12 29.52 69.10
C PRO A 610 7.02 30.42 68.50
N THR A 611 5.86 30.20 69.04
CA THR A 611 4.58 30.90 68.79
C THR A 611 4.64 32.38 69.04
N THR A 612 4.20 33.21 68.09
CA THR A 612 3.77 34.58 68.28
C THR A 612 2.37 34.83 67.75
N GLU A 613 1.62 35.62 68.43
CA GLU A 613 0.20 35.93 68.34
C GLU A 613 -0.22 36.68 67.05
N PRO A 614 -1.51 36.74 66.71
CA PRO A 614 -1.98 37.14 65.37
C PRO A 614 -2.24 38.63 65.22
N THR A 615 -1.92 39.18 64.05
CA THR A 615 -2.31 40.54 63.65
C THR A 615 -3.32 40.49 62.51
N GLN A 616 -4.30 41.40 62.62
CA GLN A 616 -5.52 41.56 61.84
C GLN A 616 -5.32 41.73 60.32
N ALA A 617 -6.26 41.19 59.54
CA ALA A 617 -6.39 41.33 58.10
C ALA A 617 -7.03 42.68 57.68
N ALA A 618 -6.59 43.20 56.55
CA ALA A 618 -7.25 44.25 55.78
C ALA A 618 -7.83 43.72 54.47
N PRO A 619 -8.91 44.24 53.89
CA PRO A 619 -9.68 43.66 52.85
C PRO A 619 -9.12 43.95 51.44
N THR A 620 -9.13 42.96 50.56
CA THR A 620 -8.74 43.10 49.19
C THR A 620 -9.97 43.35 48.32
N GLN A 621 -9.87 44.31 47.42
CA GLN A 621 -10.87 44.66 46.41
C GLN A 621 -10.81 43.71 45.24
N ALA A 622 -11.98 43.33 44.72
CA ALA A 622 -12.15 42.55 43.53
C ALA A 622 -12.06 43.44 42.27
N ALA A 623 -11.40 42.95 41.23
CA ALA A 623 -11.40 43.53 39.90
C ALA A 623 -12.32 42.73 38.95
N PRO A 624 -12.94 43.35 37.95
CA PRO A 624 -14.04 42.77 37.20
C PRO A 624 -13.58 41.86 36.06
N THR A 625 -14.36 40.82 35.84
CA THR A 625 -14.30 39.87 34.75
C THR A 625 -14.72 40.51 33.42
N GLN A 626 -13.92 40.41 32.40
CA GLN A 626 -14.32 40.67 30.99
C GLN A 626 -14.67 39.38 30.30
N ALA A 627 -15.82 39.36 29.67
CA ALA A 627 -16.30 38.28 28.84
C ALA A 627 -15.57 38.25 27.50
N ALA A 628 -15.21 37.06 27.04
CA ALA A 628 -14.67 36.82 25.70
C ALA A 628 -15.79 36.38 24.78
N ASP A 629 -15.82 36.97 23.61
CA ASP A 629 -16.73 36.70 22.50
C ASP A 629 -16.24 35.49 21.64
N PRO A 630 -17.10 34.62 21.12
CA PRO A 630 -16.69 33.45 20.38
C PRO A 630 -16.69 33.73 18.87
N THR A 631 -15.55 33.64 18.22
CA THR A 631 -15.53 33.54 16.75
C THR A 631 -14.29 32.85 16.21
N ALA A 632 -14.53 32.02 15.24
CA ALA A 632 -13.64 31.44 14.23
C ALA A 632 -13.17 30.00 14.46
N ALA A 633 -13.90 29.11 13.80
CA ALA A 633 -13.42 27.79 13.44
C ALA A 633 -12.25 27.89 12.44
N PRO A 634 -11.23 27.05 12.54
CA PRO A 634 -10.18 27.01 11.52
C PRO A 634 -10.68 26.36 10.24
N ARG A 635 -10.51 27.03 9.13
CA ARG A 635 -10.64 26.47 7.79
C ARG A 635 -9.58 25.40 7.59
N ALA A 636 -10.02 24.19 7.24
CA ALA A 636 -9.14 23.16 6.70
C ALA A 636 -8.49 23.68 5.41
N SER A 637 -7.18 23.74 5.38
CA SER A 637 -6.41 23.94 4.16
C SER A 637 -6.43 22.63 3.39
N GLN A 638 -7.16 22.61 2.28
CA GLN A 638 -7.04 21.53 1.29
C GLN A 638 -5.68 21.65 0.62
N GLY A 639 -4.76 20.75 0.92
CA GLY A 639 -3.58 20.52 0.12
C GLY A 639 -3.97 19.85 -1.22
N PRO A 640 -3.24 20.11 -2.31
CA PRO A 640 -3.57 19.53 -3.60
C PRO A 640 -3.30 18.02 -3.59
N LEU A 641 -4.31 17.26 -3.92
CA LEU A 641 -4.25 15.83 -4.13
C LEU A 641 -3.57 15.50 -5.45
N ALA A 642 -2.78 14.47 -5.48
CA ALA A 642 -1.98 14.13 -6.61
C ALA A 642 -2.30 12.76 -7.17
N SER A 643 -2.08 12.49 -8.38
CA SER A 643 -2.61 11.44 -9.20
C SER A 643 -1.60 10.48 -9.77
N THR A 644 -1.96 9.31 -10.13
CA THR A 644 -1.22 8.47 -10.97
C THR A 644 -1.69 7.27 -11.57
N GLY A 645 -1.24 6.74 -12.40
CA GLY A 645 -1.42 5.83 -13.24
C GLY A 645 -0.66 4.70 -13.50
N THR A 646 -0.85 3.72 -13.72
CA THR A 646 -1.40 2.56 -14.36
C THR A 646 -0.36 1.65 -14.87
N ASN A 647 -0.50 0.58 -15.15
CA ASN A 647 -0.73 -0.29 -16.24
C ASN A 647 -0.19 -1.69 -16.13
N VAL A 648 -0.53 -2.53 -16.87
CA VAL A 648 -0.63 -3.87 -16.90
C VAL A 648 0.09 -4.67 -17.87
N LEU A 649 0.33 -5.79 -17.75
CA LEU A 649 0.42 -6.84 -18.63
C LEU A 649 0.21 -8.16 -17.96
N VAL A 650 -0.14 -9.14 -18.42
CA VAL A 650 -0.16 -10.15 -19.38
C VAL A 650 -1.03 -11.33 -18.94
N PRO A 651 -2.05 -11.64 -19.52
CA PRO A 651 -2.34 -13.06 -19.70
C PRO A 651 -2.17 -13.61 -21.12
N VAL A 652 -1.76 -12.81 -22.07
CA VAL A 652 -1.79 -13.29 -23.46
C VAL A 652 -0.59 -14.14 -23.88
N LEU A 653 0.60 -13.93 -23.33
CA LEU A 653 1.70 -14.87 -23.59
C LEU A 653 1.41 -16.27 -23.04
N VAL A 654 0.71 -16.34 -21.89
CA VAL A 654 0.23 -17.61 -21.34
C VAL A 654 -0.83 -18.24 -22.22
N ALA A 655 -1.79 -17.45 -22.73
CA ALA A 655 -2.80 -17.96 -23.64
C ALA A 655 -2.20 -18.46 -24.95
N VAL A 656 -1.22 -17.77 -25.54
CA VAL A 656 -0.53 -18.22 -26.75
C VAL A 656 0.31 -19.48 -26.49
N VAL A 657 0.97 -19.59 -25.33
CA VAL A 657 1.74 -20.80 -24.98
C VAL A 657 0.81 -21.95 -24.61
N LEU A 658 -0.29 -21.71 -23.90
CA LEU A 658 -1.27 -22.75 -23.55
C LEU A 658 -2.08 -23.21 -24.78
N THR A 659 -2.50 -22.31 -25.65
CA THR A 659 -3.14 -22.70 -26.90
C THR A 659 -2.17 -23.38 -27.85
N GLY A 660 -0.91 -22.97 -27.91
CA GLY A 660 0.15 -23.65 -28.65
C GLY A 660 0.44 -25.04 -28.11
N ALA A 661 0.52 -25.22 -26.79
CA ALA A 661 0.71 -26.51 -26.15
C ALA A 661 -0.53 -27.42 -26.30
N GLY A 662 -1.74 -26.86 -26.16
CA GLY A 662 -3.00 -27.57 -26.38
C GLY A 662 -3.15 -28.03 -27.83
N ALA A 663 -2.85 -27.19 -28.80
CA ALA A 663 -2.87 -27.56 -30.22
C ALA A 663 -1.82 -28.61 -30.58
N LEU A 664 -0.63 -28.59 -29.97
CA LEU A 664 0.38 -29.65 -30.16
C LEU A 664 -0.05 -30.96 -29.49
N ALA A 665 -0.69 -30.93 -28.33
CA ALA A 665 -1.20 -32.12 -27.67
C ALA A 665 -2.35 -32.76 -28.45
N LEU A 666 -3.27 -31.98 -28.99
CA LEU A 666 -4.36 -32.46 -29.85
C LEU A 666 -3.85 -33.00 -31.19
N ARG A 667 -2.87 -32.37 -31.82
CA ARG A 667 -2.24 -32.92 -33.06
C ARG A 667 -1.46 -34.20 -32.80
N ARG A 668 -0.84 -34.38 -31.63
CA ARG A 668 -0.19 -35.67 -31.29
C ARG A 668 -1.19 -36.76 -30.98
N ARG A 669 -2.38 -36.45 -30.46
CA ARG A 669 -3.45 -37.44 -30.22
C ARG A 669 -4.13 -37.86 -31.52
N ALA A 670 -4.33 -36.95 -32.46
CA ALA A 670 -4.91 -37.26 -33.78
C ALA A 670 -3.96 -38.07 -34.73
N ARG A 671 -2.66 -38.16 -34.39
CA ARG A 671 -1.70 -38.99 -35.15
C ARG A 671 -1.42 -40.37 -34.53
N ARG A 672 -2.09 -40.70 -33.40
CA ARG A 672 -1.99 -41.99 -32.73
C ARG A 672 -3.32 -42.75 -32.65
N GLY A 673 -4.35 -42.30 -33.38
CA GLY A 673 -5.61 -42.99 -33.56
C GLY A 673 -5.76 -43.45 -35.01
#